data_27a8aa61aa46a3b1a823ea3ee5f97b0f
#
_entry.id   27a8aa61aa46a3b1a823ea3ee5f97b0f
#
_cell.length_a   1.000
_cell.length_b   1.000
_cell.length_c   1.000
_cell.angle_alpha   90.00
_cell.angle_beta   90.00
_cell.angle_gamma   90.00
#
_symmetry.space_group_name_H-M   'P 1'
#
loop_
_entity.id
_entity.type
_entity.pdbx_description
1 polymer ?
#
loop_
_entity_poly.entity_id
_entity_poly.type
_entity_poly.pdbx_seq_one_letter_code
_entity_poly.pdbx_strand_id
1 'polypeptide(L)'
;MNVIARIAEELAVGLRQVQAAVDLLDEGATVPFIARYRKEATGSLDDTQLRTLEARLVYLRELNARREVVLASIRDQGKLTPELEQAILAVDTKTLLEDLYLPYKPKRRTKAQIAREAGLEPLADALLADPGLSPQTEAANYVSEEKGVTDVAAALEGAKQILMERFAENAGLLAALRDKIWAEGILASTLATGKETEGAKFRDYFDFAEPIAKVPSHRALALFRGRNEDVLNLNLRVGKDEDASHATCATLVAQAFGIADKGRPADRWLQDAVHFAWKVKILTRIELDLMQQLRETAEEEAIRVFAHNLKDLLLAAPAGPKATMGLDPGLRTGVKVAVVDATGKVLDTATIYPHQPKNQWDQSIAILAHLIKQHGVQLVSIGNGTASRETDQLTADLMKRHPELGITKITVSEAGASVYSASELAAKEFPDLDVSLRGAVSIARRLQDPLAELVKIDPKSIGVGQYQHDVNQSHLARSLDAVVEDCVNAVGVDVNTASVSLLRYVSGLSQTIGQNIVEYRNQNGPFRNRDELKKVARLGEKTFEQAAGFLRVMDGDNPLDASAVHPEAYPMVRKIVGQTGKDIRELIGNAAFLRGVNAENYVDERFGLPTVTDILKELEKPGRDPRPEFKSVKFLEGVEKITDLKPGMTLEGVVTNVANFGAFVDIGVHQDGLVHISHLADRFVKDPREVVKTGDMVRVKVLEVDVARQRIALSMKKEAEPAARDGKPAAGASRGSNPKEGERGGRRERREPQPQVQGAMAEAFARVLKK
;
A
#
# COMPACT_ATOMS: atom_id res chain seq x y z
N MET A 1 0.29 30.59 3.03
CA MET A 1 -0.92 29.77 2.79
C MET A 1 -1.50 29.35 4.13
N ASN A 2 -2.80 29.48 4.32
CA ASN A 2 -3.46 28.98 5.54
C ASN A 2 -3.65 27.46 5.39
N VAL A 3 -2.91 26.67 6.17
CA VAL A 3 -2.92 25.20 6.15
C VAL A 3 -4.32 24.66 6.43
N ILE A 4 -5.03 25.23 7.41
CA ILE A 4 -6.37 24.79 7.80
C ILE A 4 -7.37 24.99 6.65
N ALA A 5 -7.32 26.18 6.01
CA ALA A 5 -8.22 26.47 4.88
C ALA A 5 -7.99 25.52 3.70
N ARG A 6 -6.72 25.22 3.41
CA ARG A 6 -6.36 24.31 2.32
C ARG A 6 -6.85 22.88 2.57
N ILE A 7 -6.64 22.37 3.78
CA ILE A 7 -7.14 21.03 4.14
C ILE A 7 -8.66 20.96 4.10
N ALA A 8 -9.34 22.03 4.58
CA ALA A 8 -10.81 22.09 4.56
C ALA A 8 -11.37 22.05 3.13
N GLU A 9 -10.71 22.75 2.19
CA GLU A 9 -11.06 22.72 0.77
C GLU A 9 -10.83 21.30 0.18
N GLU A 10 -9.66 20.69 0.41
CA GLU A 10 -9.29 19.38 -0.12
C GLU A 10 -10.21 18.25 0.40
N LEU A 11 -10.64 18.32 1.65
CA LEU A 11 -11.54 17.34 2.27
C LEU A 11 -13.04 17.68 2.07
N ALA A 12 -13.34 18.83 1.49
CA ALA A 12 -14.72 19.36 1.35
C ALA A 12 -15.48 19.42 2.69
N VAL A 13 -14.81 19.89 3.75
CA VAL A 13 -15.35 20.01 5.11
C VAL A 13 -15.21 21.43 5.66
N GLY A 14 -15.85 21.72 6.80
CA GLY A 14 -15.82 23.04 7.41
C GLY A 14 -14.47 23.40 8.04
N LEU A 15 -14.06 24.68 7.95
CA LEU A 15 -12.85 25.20 8.58
C LEU A 15 -12.76 24.88 10.08
N ARG A 16 -13.88 25.01 10.81
CA ARG A 16 -13.93 24.72 12.25
C ARG A 16 -13.69 23.26 12.57
N GLN A 17 -14.16 22.35 11.70
CA GLN A 17 -13.93 20.91 11.86
C GLN A 17 -12.43 20.57 11.74
N VAL A 18 -11.77 21.14 10.72
CA VAL A 18 -10.32 20.94 10.51
C VAL A 18 -9.52 21.56 11.66
N GLN A 19 -9.86 22.80 12.09
CA GLN A 19 -9.15 23.44 13.19
C GLN A 19 -9.24 22.59 14.46
N ALA A 20 -10.43 22.14 14.85
CA ALA A 20 -10.63 21.32 16.03
C ALA A 20 -9.87 19.99 15.96
N ALA A 21 -9.85 19.34 14.78
CA ALA A 21 -9.08 18.12 14.57
C ALA A 21 -7.57 18.35 14.68
N VAL A 22 -7.06 19.46 14.12
CA VAL A 22 -5.64 19.84 14.23
C VAL A 22 -5.25 20.15 15.66
N ASP A 23 -6.07 20.89 16.39
CA ASP A 23 -5.81 21.21 17.80
C ASP A 23 -5.71 19.93 18.64
N LEU A 24 -6.63 18.98 18.46
CA LEU A 24 -6.60 17.69 19.13
C LEU A 24 -5.35 16.86 18.78
N LEU A 25 -4.97 16.83 17.50
CA LEU A 25 -3.75 16.13 17.05
C LEU A 25 -2.50 16.77 17.65
N ASP A 26 -2.43 18.11 17.69
CA ASP A 26 -1.30 18.85 18.27
C ASP A 26 -1.22 18.67 19.80
N GLU A 27 -2.34 18.45 20.47
CA GLU A 27 -2.40 18.03 21.85
C GLU A 27 -1.97 16.56 22.06
N GLY A 28 -1.76 15.81 20.98
CA GLY A 28 -1.29 14.42 20.99
C GLY A 28 -2.43 13.41 21.12
N ALA A 29 -3.66 13.76 20.76
CA ALA A 29 -4.75 12.80 20.60
C ALA A 29 -4.53 11.96 19.33
N THR A 30 -4.86 10.68 19.42
CA THR A 30 -4.74 9.77 18.25
C THR A 30 -5.96 9.83 17.35
N VAL A 31 -5.80 9.46 16.08
CA VAL A 31 -6.90 9.45 15.11
C VAL A 31 -8.07 8.56 15.57
N PRO A 32 -7.87 7.32 16.06
CA PRO A 32 -8.99 6.50 16.54
C PRO A 32 -9.76 7.15 17.70
N PHE A 33 -9.06 7.82 18.63
CA PHE A 33 -9.69 8.51 19.75
C PHE A 33 -10.54 9.69 19.28
N ILE A 34 -10.00 10.52 18.37
CA ILE A 34 -10.72 11.67 17.81
C ILE A 34 -11.97 11.20 17.06
N ALA A 35 -11.82 10.22 16.16
CA ALA A 35 -12.93 9.71 15.35
C ALA A 35 -14.08 9.15 16.20
N ARG A 36 -13.77 8.52 17.32
CA ARG A 36 -14.76 7.84 18.14
C ARG A 36 -15.33 8.70 19.27
N TYR A 37 -14.48 9.48 19.95
CA TYR A 37 -14.84 10.15 21.21
C TYR A 37 -14.81 11.68 21.17
N ARG A 38 -14.51 12.29 20.01
CA ARG A 38 -14.45 13.75 19.82
C ARG A 38 -15.29 14.21 18.63
N LYS A 39 -16.39 13.48 18.34
CA LYS A 39 -17.28 13.74 17.20
C LYS A 39 -17.92 15.13 17.22
N GLU A 40 -18.32 15.63 18.37
CA GLU A 40 -18.90 16.95 18.52
C GLU A 40 -17.89 18.05 18.16
N ALA A 41 -16.66 17.93 18.60
CA ALA A 41 -15.60 18.91 18.32
C ALA A 41 -15.24 18.96 16.83
N THR A 42 -15.17 17.78 16.18
CA THR A 42 -14.76 17.65 14.78
C THR A 42 -15.93 17.63 13.78
N GLY A 43 -17.18 17.72 14.27
CA GLY A 43 -18.37 17.58 13.42
C GLY A 43 -18.42 16.23 12.72
N SER A 44 -18.07 15.17 13.45
CA SER A 44 -18.12 13.76 13.02
C SER A 44 -17.21 13.41 11.84
N LEU A 45 -16.00 14.00 11.76
CA LEU A 45 -14.97 13.51 10.83
C LEU A 45 -14.67 12.04 11.14
N ASP A 46 -14.67 11.21 10.09
CA ASP A 46 -14.37 9.79 10.22
C ASP A 46 -12.85 9.53 10.25
N ASP A 47 -12.47 8.28 10.51
CA ASP A 47 -11.09 7.83 10.58
C ASP A 47 -10.34 8.07 9.26
N THR A 48 -10.97 7.84 8.10
CA THR A 48 -10.38 8.06 6.78
C THR A 48 -10.09 9.54 6.53
N GLN A 49 -11.06 10.41 6.85
CA GLN A 49 -10.89 11.87 6.74
C GLN A 49 -9.79 12.37 7.67
N LEU A 50 -9.75 11.89 8.92
CA LEU A 50 -8.74 12.27 9.90
C LEU A 50 -7.34 11.78 9.52
N ARG A 51 -7.17 10.57 8.98
CA ARG A 51 -5.89 10.07 8.45
C ARG A 51 -5.41 10.91 7.26
N THR A 52 -6.32 11.27 6.36
CA THR A 52 -6.00 12.16 5.24
C THR A 52 -5.59 13.54 5.73
N LEU A 53 -6.33 14.10 6.71
CA LEU A 53 -6.01 15.37 7.34
C LEU A 53 -4.61 15.34 8.00
N GLU A 54 -4.30 14.30 8.77
CA GLU A 54 -3.00 14.11 9.43
C GLU A 54 -1.85 14.10 8.42
N ALA A 55 -1.98 13.33 7.33
CA ALA A 55 -0.98 13.25 6.28
C ALA A 55 -0.80 14.60 5.56
N ARG A 56 -1.90 15.29 5.23
CA ARG A 56 -1.86 16.61 4.57
C ARG A 56 -1.30 17.69 5.49
N LEU A 57 -1.61 17.65 6.79
CA LEU A 57 -1.08 18.56 7.78
C LEU A 57 0.46 18.52 7.84
N VAL A 58 1.02 17.31 7.89
CA VAL A 58 2.47 17.11 7.87
C VAL A 58 3.07 17.68 6.59
N TYR A 59 2.53 17.33 5.41
CA TYR A 59 3.01 17.81 4.12
C TYR A 59 2.98 19.34 4.01
N LEU A 60 1.85 19.96 4.37
CA LEU A 60 1.68 21.41 4.24
C LEU A 60 2.52 22.21 5.25
N ARG A 61 2.75 21.66 6.44
CA ARG A 61 3.68 22.22 7.42
C ARG A 61 5.13 22.19 6.92
N GLU A 62 5.55 21.05 6.33
CA GLU A 62 6.87 20.97 5.69
C GLU A 62 7.01 21.91 4.51
N LEU A 63 5.98 22.05 3.67
CA LEU A 63 5.96 22.99 2.56
C LEU A 63 6.09 24.43 3.06
N ASN A 64 5.37 24.82 4.12
CA ASN A 64 5.48 26.15 4.72
C ASN A 64 6.87 26.40 5.32
N ALA A 65 7.41 25.43 6.06
CA ALA A 65 8.77 25.55 6.59
C ALA A 65 9.80 25.72 5.46
N ARG A 66 9.68 24.95 4.38
CA ARG A 66 10.54 25.12 3.20
C ARG A 66 10.38 26.47 2.54
N ARG A 67 9.15 26.99 2.46
CA ARG A 67 8.83 28.30 1.89
C ARG A 67 9.53 29.44 2.66
N GLU A 68 9.52 29.39 3.98
CA GLU A 68 10.22 30.35 4.82
C GLU A 68 11.74 30.36 4.56
N VAL A 69 12.34 29.17 4.44
CA VAL A 69 13.76 29.04 4.09
C VAL A 69 14.07 29.65 2.71
N VAL A 70 13.20 29.43 1.72
CA VAL A 70 13.35 29.95 0.37
C VAL A 70 13.23 31.49 0.39
N LEU A 71 12.20 32.03 1.05
CA LEU A 71 12.00 33.49 1.16
C LEU A 71 13.18 34.17 1.87
N ALA A 72 13.66 33.60 2.97
CA ALA A 72 14.82 34.12 3.70
C ALA A 72 16.06 34.14 2.79
N SER A 73 16.35 33.04 2.09
CA SER A 73 17.49 32.93 1.18
C SER A 73 17.46 33.98 0.04
N ILE A 74 16.28 34.23 -0.55
CA ILE A 74 16.15 35.23 -1.63
C ILE A 74 16.24 36.65 -1.06
N ARG A 75 15.69 36.90 0.13
CA ARG A 75 15.76 38.17 0.83
C ARG A 75 17.19 38.55 1.19
N ASP A 76 17.98 37.59 1.73
CA ASP A 76 19.39 37.78 2.07
C ASP A 76 20.25 38.12 0.85
N GLN A 77 19.84 37.68 -0.35
CA GLN A 77 20.46 38.06 -1.63
C GLN A 77 20.03 39.44 -2.13
N GLY A 78 19.08 40.11 -1.48
CA GLY A 78 18.52 41.40 -1.92
C GLY A 78 17.68 41.31 -3.21
N LYS A 79 17.19 40.12 -3.55
CA LYS A 79 16.48 39.82 -4.82
C LYS A 79 14.98 39.56 -4.66
N LEU A 80 14.45 39.63 -3.45
CA LEU A 80 13.03 39.39 -3.20
C LEU A 80 12.19 40.60 -3.62
N THR A 81 11.38 40.45 -4.67
CA THR A 81 10.39 41.44 -5.08
C THR A 81 9.01 41.09 -4.55
N PRO A 82 8.09 42.08 -4.42
CA PRO A 82 6.72 41.81 -3.97
C PRO A 82 5.99 40.77 -4.84
N GLU A 83 6.20 40.80 -6.16
CA GLU A 83 5.58 39.85 -7.11
C GLU A 83 6.12 38.44 -6.91
N LEU A 84 7.42 38.26 -6.70
CA LEU A 84 8.06 37.00 -6.43
C LEU A 84 7.61 36.43 -5.08
N GLU A 85 7.51 37.25 -4.05
CA GLU A 85 7.01 36.88 -2.74
C GLU A 85 5.57 36.37 -2.84
N GLN A 86 4.69 37.08 -3.56
CA GLN A 86 3.32 36.62 -3.81
C GLN A 86 3.28 35.30 -4.58
N ALA A 87 4.10 35.15 -5.63
CA ALA A 87 4.18 33.93 -6.38
C ALA A 87 4.62 32.73 -5.49
N ILE A 88 5.65 32.91 -4.65
CA ILE A 88 6.14 31.90 -3.71
C ILE A 88 5.06 31.54 -2.65
N LEU A 89 4.31 32.54 -2.18
CA LEU A 89 3.23 32.30 -1.21
C LEU A 89 2.02 31.58 -1.82
N ALA A 90 1.80 31.73 -3.13
CA ALA A 90 0.65 31.14 -3.83
C ALA A 90 0.83 29.67 -4.21
N VAL A 91 2.07 29.19 -4.39
CA VAL A 91 2.30 27.79 -4.81
C VAL A 91 1.91 26.79 -3.72
N ASP A 92 1.38 25.65 -4.12
CA ASP A 92 0.83 24.60 -3.25
C ASP A 92 1.62 23.27 -3.31
N THR A 93 2.69 23.22 -4.12
CA THR A 93 3.56 22.05 -4.22
C THR A 93 5.03 22.39 -4.01
N LYS A 94 5.80 21.42 -3.50
CA LYS A 94 7.26 21.54 -3.34
C LYS A 94 7.95 21.76 -4.69
N THR A 95 7.47 21.11 -5.75
CA THR A 95 8.05 21.22 -7.11
C THR A 95 7.96 22.64 -7.64
N LEU A 96 6.79 23.26 -7.59
CA LEU A 96 6.62 24.66 -8.03
C LEU A 96 7.40 25.65 -7.17
N LEU A 97 7.49 25.38 -5.85
CA LEU A 97 8.31 26.20 -4.96
C LEU A 97 9.80 26.14 -5.34
N GLU A 98 10.33 24.94 -5.60
CA GLU A 98 11.74 24.78 -6.02
C GLU A 98 12.00 25.37 -7.40
N ASP A 99 11.03 25.38 -8.31
CA ASP A 99 11.17 26.06 -9.60
C ASP A 99 11.30 27.57 -9.48
N LEU A 100 10.46 28.19 -8.63
CA LEU A 100 10.57 29.63 -8.35
C LEU A 100 11.87 29.97 -7.64
N TYR A 101 12.40 29.08 -6.82
CA TYR A 101 13.66 29.24 -6.11
C TYR A 101 14.89 29.02 -6.99
N LEU A 102 14.75 28.25 -8.11
CA LEU A 102 15.88 27.81 -8.93
C LEU A 102 16.86 28.89 -9.39
N PRO A 103 16.40 30.08 -9.87
CA PRO A 103 17.29 31.17 -10.26
C PRO A 103 18.13 31.75 -9.09
N TYR A 104 17.64 31.60 -7.86
CA TYR A 104 18.21 32.15 -6.64
C TYR A 104 18.98 31.13 -5.80
N LYS A 105 18.86 29.86 -6.15
CA LYS A 105 19.52 28.76 -5.41
C LYS A 105 21.03 28.88 -5.54
N PRO A 106 21.81 28.89 -4.43
CA PRO A 106 23.25 28.87 -4.49
C PRO A 106 23.78 27.74 -5.35
N LYS A 107 24.54 28.03 -6.38
CA LYS A 107 25.09 27.08 -7.35
C LYS A 107 26.61 27.08 -7.32
N ARG A 108 27.21 25.96 -7.76
CA ARG A 108 28.62 25.99 -8.17
C ARG A 108 28.77 26.92 -9.37
N ARG A 109 29.94 27.53 -9.55
CA ARG A 109 30.24 28.43 -10.66
C ARG A 109 29.93 27.76 -12.00
N THR A 110 28.84 28.23 -12.65
CA THR A 110 28.35 27.67 -13.94
C THR A 110 29.03 28.37 -15.12
N LYS A 111 28.98 27.73 -16.31
CA LYS A 111 29.46 28.40 -17.55
C LYS A 111 28.74 29.73 -17.81
N ALA A 112 27.44 29.78 -17.51
CA ALA A 112 26.67 31.03 -17.62
C ALA A 112 27.15 32.09 -16.62
N GLN A 113 27.48 31.70 -15.39
CA GLN A 113 28.02 32.64 -14.42
C GLN A 113 29.41 33.17 -14.81
N ILE A 114 30.29 32.29 -15.32
CA ILE A 114 31.58 32.71 -15.88
C ILE A 114 31.37 33.74 -17.01
N ALA A 115 30.40 33.48 -17.89
CA ALA A 115 30.07 34.39 -18.97
C ALA A 115 29.51 35.74 -18.48
N ARG A 116 28.70 35.76 -17.41
CA ARG A 116 28.23 37.02 -16.76
C ARG A 116 29.39 37.79 -16.13
N GLU A 117 30.29 37.10 -15.43
CA GLU A 117 31.49 37.69 -14.86
C GLU A 117 32.40 38.29 -15.94
N ALA A 118 32.45 37.69 -17.13
CA ALA A 118 33.13 38.22 -18.30
C ALA A 118 32.40 39.41 -18.98
N GLY A 119 31.19 39.75 -18.51
CA GLY A 119 30.40 40.88 -19.03
C GLY A 119 29.61 40.57 -20.30
N LEU A 120 29.26 39.31 -20.56
CA LEU A 120 28.55 38.89 -21.80
C LEU A 120 27.02 38.93 -21.67
N GLU A 121 26.45 39.29 -20.52
CA GLU A 121 25.01 39.39 -20.34
C GLU A 121 24.34 40.44 -21.24
N PRO A 122 24.88 41.67 -21.40
CA PRO A 122 24.31 42.64 -22.34
C PRO A 122 24.30 42.16 -23.80
N LEU A 123 25.26 41.33 -24.25
CA LEU A 123 25.25 40.74 -25.58
C LEU A 123 24.08 39.76 -25.72
N ALA A 124 23.86 38.89 -24.70
CA ALA A 124 22.77 37.96 -24.69
C ALA A 124 21.40 38.66 -24.72
N ASP A 125 21.28 39.74 -23.94
CA ASP A 125 20.05 40.55 -23.87
C ASP A 125 19.78 41.30 -25.18
N ALA A 126 20.80 41.90 -25.80
CA ALA A 126 20.65 42.62 -27.06
C ALA A 126 20.19 41.72 -28.19
N LEU A 127 20.81 40.55 -28.37
CA LEU A 127 20.45 39.55 -29.41
C LEU A 127 19.06 38.95 -29.19
N LEU A 128 18.64 38.79 -27.93
CA LEU A 128 17.29 38.27 -27.63
C LEU A 128 16.23 39.36 -27.86
N ALA A 129 16.51 40.62 -27.49
CA ALA A 129 15.58 41.75 -27.63
C ALA A 129 15.41 42.20 -29.08
N ASP A 130 16.51 42.25 -29.85
CA ASP A 130 16.50 42.59 -31.28
C ASP A 130 17.22 41.54 -32.15
N PRO A 131 16.51 40.53 -32.61
CA PRO A 131 17.07 39.52 -33.53
C PRO A 131 17.50 40.07 -34.90
N GLY A 132 17.22 41.31 -35.22
CA GLY A 132 17.74 41.99 -36.41
C GLY A 132 19.23 42.30 -36.35
N LEU A 133 19.85 42.25 -35.18
CA LEU A 133 21.28 42.45 -34.99
C LEU A 133 22.08 41.26 -35.51
N SER A 134 23.27 41.54 -36.10
CA SER A 134 24.20 40.50 -36.50
C SER A 134 24.96 39.96 -35.28
N PRO A 135 24.82 38.69 -34.91
CA PRO A 135 25.51 38.10 -33.77
C PRO A 135 27.04 38.30 -33.81
N GLN A 136 27.64 38.13 -34.98
CA GLN A 136 29.08 38.26 -35.16
C GLN A 136 29.55 39.71 -34.97
N THR A 137 28.80 40.66 -35.48
CA THR A 137 29.13 42.07 -35.36
C THR A 137 28.98 42.56 -33.92
N GLU A 138 27.89 42.21 -33.27
CA GLU A 138 27.67 42.57 -31.87
C GLU A 138 28.69 41.90 -30.94
N ALA A 139 28.98 40.61 -31.11
CA ALA A 139 29.93 39.89 -30.27
C ALA A 139 31.37 40.39 -30.38
N ALA A 140 31.75 41.00 -31.50
CA ALA A 140 33.08 41.59 -31.65
C ALA A 140 33.38 42.70 -30.64
N ASN A 141 32.33 43.40 -30.15
CA ASN A 141 32.44 44.46 -29.15
C ASN A 141 32.74 43.91 -27.72
N TYR A 142 32.61 42.62 -27.50
CA TYR A 142 32.78 41.97 -26.21
C TYR A 142 34.03 41.08 -26.12
N VAL A 143 34.86 41.05 -27.17
CA VAL A 143 36.14 40.30 -27.16
C VAL A 143 37.11 41.02 -26.21
N SER A 144 37.63 40.30 -25.21
CA SER A 144 38.57 40.80 -24.23
C SER A 144 39.40 39.67 -23.64
N GLU A 145 40.68 39.64 -23.91
CA GLU A 145 41.61 38.69 -23.35
C GLU A 145 41.70 38.76 -21.83
N GLU A 146 41.62 39.96 -21.26
CA GLU A 146 41.63 40.20 -19.80
C GLU A 146 40.45 39.52 -19.10
N LYS A 147 39.32 39.43 -19.78
CA LYS A 147 38.10 38.77 -19.28
C LYS A 147 37.96 37.30 -19.72
N GLY A 148 38.96 36.77 -20.39
CA GLY A 148 38.98 35.39 -20.89
C GLY A 148 38.07 35.16 -22.10
N VAL A 149 37.67 36.19 -22.83
CA VAL A 149 36.89 36.14 -24.07
C VAL A 149 37.85 36.33 -25.24
N THR A 150 38.38 35.26 -25.77
CA THR A 150 39.47 35.26 -26.72
C THR A 150 39.08 35.68 -28.14
N ASP A 151 37.83 35.42 -28.54
CA ASP A 151 37.31 35.68 -29.87
C ASP A 151 35.79 35.80 -29.89
N VAL A 152 35.24 36.12 -31.07
CA VAL A 152 33.79 36.28 -31.31
C VAL A 152 33.03 34.99 -31.04
N ALA A 153 33.60 33.83 -31.32
CA ALA A 153 32.94 32.57 -31.07
C ALA A 153 32.82 32.28 -29.55
N ALA A 154 33.85 32.60 -28.77
CA ALA A 154 33.82 32.53 -27.31
C ALA A 154 32.79 33.49 -26.70
N ALA A 155 32.67 34.72 -27.23
CA ALA A 155 31.65 35.69 -26.81
C ALA A 155 30.24 35.18 -27.07
N LEU A 156 29.97 34.64 -28.27
CA LEU A 156 28.67 34.06 -28.65
C LEU A 156 28.35 32.79 -27.84
N GLU A 157 29.33 31.95 -27.59
CA GLU A 157 29.12 30.74 -26.76
C GLU A 157 28.80 31.15 -25.30
N GLY A 158 29.50 32.13 -24.74
CA GLY A 158 29.20 32.65 -23.39
C GLY A 158 27.78 33.25 -23.31
N ALA A 159 27.39 34.10 -24.27
CA ALA A 159 26.06 34.66 -24.36
C ALA A 159 24.97 33.55 -24.49
N LYS A 160 25.24 32.50 -25.31
CA LYS A 160 24.39 31.36 -25.45
C LYS A 160 24.21 30.60 -24.13
N GLN A 161 25.27 30.37 -23.36
CA GLN A 161 25.21 29.71 -22.05
C GLN A 161 24.34 30.53 -21.06
N ILE A 162 24.37 31.85 -21.12
CA ILE A 162 23.48 32.71 -20.30
C ILE A 162 22.02 32.51 -20.68
N LEU A 163 21.69 32.56 -21.98
CA LEU A 163 20.32 32.32 -22.44
C LEU A 163 19.82 30.89 -22.11
N MET A 164 20.66 29.89 -22.32
CA MET A 164 20.33 28.48 -21.96
C MET A 164 20.01 28.34 -20.48
N GLU A 165 20.72 28.99 -19.59
CA GLU A 165 20.43 28.96 -18.16
C GLU A 165 19.13 29.71 -17.86
N ARG A 166 18.91 30.90 -18.43
CA ARG A 166 17.67 31.67 -18.28
C ARG A 166 16.44 30.91 -18.74
N PHE A 167 16.51 30.21 -19.88
CA PHE A 167 15.42 29.37 -20.37
C PHE A 167 15.16 28.19 -19.42
N ALA A 168 16.20 27.51 -18.93
CA ALA A 168 16.11 26.37 -18.06
C ALA A 168 15.64 26.69 -16.62
N GLU A 169 15.64 27.95 -16.23
CA GLU A 169 15.24 28.43 -14.90
C GLU A 169 13.90 29.20 -14.91
N ASN A 170 13.22 29.23 -16.04
CA ASN A 170 11.91 29.86 -16.13
C ASN A 170 10.83 28.93 -15.58
N ALA A 171 10.31 29.24 -14.38
CA ALA A 171 9.34 28.43 -13.68
C ALA A 171 8.04 28.20 -14.49
N GLY A 172 7.56 29.26 -15.20
CA GLY A 172 6.36 29.14 -16.04
C GLY A 172 6.56 28.20 -17.22
N LEU A 173 7.72 28.28 -17.89
CA LEU A 173 8.07 27.36 -18.97
C LEU A 173 8.19 25.91 -18.46
N LEU A 174 8.86 25.70 -17.33
CA LEU A 174 9.02 24.37 -16.74
C LEU A 174 7.66 23.75 -16.38
N ALA A 175 6.75 24.52 -15.79
CA ALA A 175 5.39 24.08 -15.50
C ALA A 175 4.64 23.71 -16.79
N ALA A 176 4.64 24.59 -17.81
CA ALA A 176 3.98 24.35 -19.09
C ALA A 176 4.52 23.09 -19.81
N LEU A 177 5.84 22.85 -19.77
CA LEU A 177 6.45 21.67 -20.35
C LEU A 177 6.03 20.39 -19.59
N ARG A 178 6.01 20.41 -18.25
CA ARG A 178 5.54 19.27 -17.45
C ARG A 178 4.07 18.94 -17.76
N ASP A 179 3.22 19.95 -17.75
CA ASP A 179 1.78 19.77 -18.04
C ASP A 179 1.57 19.18 -19.43
N LYS A 180 2.26 19.72 -20.44
CA LYS A 180 2.20 19.24 -21.82
C LYS A 180 2.66 17.77 -21.92
N ILE A 181 3.83 17.47 -21.38
CA ILE A 181 4.41 16.13 -21.49
C ILE A 181 3.63 15.14 -20.63
N TRP A 182 3.08 15.55 -19.48
CA TRP A 182 2.19 14.69 -18.69
C TRP A 182 0.91 14.35 -19.45
N ALA A 183 0.31 15.32 -20.13
CA ALA A 183 -0.95 15.13 -20.86
C ALA A 183 -0.78 14.31 -22.15
N GLU A 184 0.30 14.53 -22.91
CA GLU A 184 0.47 14.00 -24.27
C GLU A 184 1.66 13.03 -24.39
N GLY A 185 2.49 12.93 -23.35
CA GLY A 185 3.71 12.13 -23.36
C GLY A 185 3.43 10.63 -23.35
N ILE A 186 4.26 9.91 -24.07
CA ILE A 186 4.26 8.45 -24.14
C ILE A 186 5.48 7.95 -23.37
N LEU A 187 5.25 7.14 -22.35
CA LEU A 187 6.28 6.35 -21.70
C LEU A 187 6.54 5.12 -22.54
N ALA A 188 7.76 4.99 -23.04
CA ALA A 188 8.21 3.84 -23.80
C ALA A 188 9.26 3.05 -23.03
N SER A 189 9.31 1.76 -23.25
CA SER A 189 10.31 0.86 -22.69
C SER A 189 10.87 -0.05 -23.77
N THR A 190 12.18 -0.24 -23.74
CA THR A 190 12.91 -1.15 -24.66
C THR A 190 13.85 -2.04 -23.86
N LEU A 191 14.11 -3.23 -24.38
CA LEU A 191 15.07 -4.15 -23.79
C LEU A 191 16.52 -3.59 -23.89
N ALA A 192 17.27 -3.66 -22.80
CA ALA A 192 18.68 -3.38 -22.81
C ALA A 192 19.44 -4.48 -23.57
N THR A 193 20.48 -4.09 -24.31
CA THR A 193 21.23 -5.00 -25.18
C THR A 193 21.80 -6.20 -24.42
N GLY A 194 21.50 -7.40 -24.88
CA GLY A 194 22.04 -8.65 -24.31
C GLY A 194 21.32 -9.15 -23.04
N LYS A 195 20.16 -8.57 -22.69
CA LYS A 195 19.42 -8.91 -21.47
C LYS A 195 18.18 -9.79 -21.70
N GLU A 196 18.04 -10.41 -22.88
CA GLU A 196 16.84 -11.19 -23.25
C GLU A 196 16.55 -12.34 -22.29
N THR A 197 17.58 -13.07 -21.88
CA THR A 197 17.45 -14.25 -21.01
C THR A 197 17.27 -13.86 -19.55
N GLU A 198 18.09 -12.93 -19.07
CA GLU A 198 18.07 -12.43 -17.70
C GLU A 198 16.76 -11.66 -17.40
N GLY A 199 16.29 -10.92 -18.39
CA GLY A 199 15.10 -10.10 -18.33
C GLY A 199 13.78 -10.81 -18.65
N ALA A 200 13.74 -12.15 -18.79
CA ALA A 200 12.56 -12.88 -19.23
C ALA A 200 11.27 -12.56 -18.46
N LYS A 201 11.37 -12.21 -17.17
CA LYS A 201 10.24 -11.80 -16.32
C LYS A 201 9.62 -10.45 -16.73
N PHE A 202 10.37 -9.61 -17.49
CA PHE A 202 9.92 -8.32 -18.00
C PHE A 202 9.54 -8.37 -19.49
N ARG A 203 9.35 -9.54 -20.08
CA ARG A 203 9.10 -9.72 -21.52
C ARG A 203 7.96 -8.86 -22.04
N ASP A 204 6.90 -8.68 -21.25
CA ASP A 204 5.74 -7.87 -21.61
C ASP A 204 6.09 -6.37 -21.79
N TYR A 205 7.28 -5.95 -21.34
CA TYR A 205 7.78 -4.57 -21.39
C TYR A 205 8.99 -4.38 -22.31
N PHE A 206 9.40 -5.39 -23.11
CA PHE A 206 10.52 -5.28 -24.03
C PHE A 206 10.26 -4.33 -25.21
N ASP A 207 9.00 -4.14 -25.56
CA ASP A 207 8.51 -3.18 -26.55
C ASP A 207 7.16 -2.64 -26.03
N PHE A 208 7.24 -1.68 -25.13
CA PHE A 208 6.07 -1.12 -24.47
C PHE A 208 5.97 0.38 -24.75
N ALA A 209 4.75 0.88 -24.97
CA ALA A 209 4.47 2.30 -25.11
C ALA A 209 3.03 2.61 -24.70
N GLU A 210 2.87 3.44 -23.67
CA GLU A 210 1.56 3.92 -23.19
C GLU A 210 1.65 5.42 -22.83
N PRO A 211 0.53 6.17 -22.91
CA PRO A 211 0.48 7.54 -22.39
C PRO A 211 0.84 7.58 -20.91
N ILE A 212 1.82 8.41 -20.50
CA ILE A 212 2.37 8.43 -19.14
C ILE A 212 1.27 8.60 -18.08
N ALA A 213 0.31 9.49 -18.31
CA ALA A 213 -0.81 9.73 -17.39
C ALA A 213 -1.79 8.56 -17.24
N LYS A 214 -1.69 7.53 -18.10
CA LYS A 214 -2.58 6.37 -18.11
C LYS A 214 -1.90 5.07 -17.70
N VAL A 215 -0.59 5.10 -17.45
CA VAL A 215 0.16 3.91 -17.04
C VAL A 215 -0.33 3.45 -15.66
N PRO A 216 -0.90 2.23 -15.53
CA PRO A 216 -1.34 1.72 -14.24
C PRO A 216 -0.18 1.54 -13.26
N SER A 217 -0.43 1.73 -11.97
CA SER A 217 0.59 1.69 -10.90
C SER A 217 1.45 0.43 -10.92
N HIS A 218 0.84 -0.73 -11.09
CA HIS A 218 1.57 -2.01 -11.14
C HIS A 218 2.51 -2.13 -12.34
N ARG A 219 2.13 -1.53 -13.51
CA ARG A 219 3.00 -1.48 -14.69
C ARG A 219 4.13 -0.48 -14.50
N ALA A 220 3.83 0.69 -13.95
CA ALA A 220 4.85 1.70 -13.64
C ALA A 220 5.93 1.12 -12.70
N LEU A 221 5.53 0.44 -11.62
CA LEU A 221 6.47 -0.20 -10.70
C LEU A 221 7.26 -1.33 -11.35
N ALA A 222 6.64 -2.14 -12.24
CA ALA A 222 7.35 -3.16 -13.01
C ALA A 222 8.40 -2.55 -13.95
N LEU A 223 8.05 -1.46 -14.65
CA LEU A 223 8.97 -0.72 -15.52
C LEU A 223 10.14 -0.14 -14.73
N PHE A 224 9.90 0.49 -13.58
CA PHE A 224 10.96 1.02 -12.71
C PHE A 224 11.84 -0.09 -12.15
N ARG A 225 11.29 -1.24 -11.77
CA ARG A 225 12.07 -2.41 -11.35
C ARG A 225 12.95 -2.91 -12.49
N GLY A 226 12.40 -3.06 -13.70
CA GLY A 226 13.16 -3.48 -14.87
C GLY A 226 14.31 -2.54 -15.21
N ARG A 227 14.12 -1.23 -15.06
CA ARG A 227 15.18 -0.22 -15.18
C ARG A 227 16.23 -0.35 -14.08
N ASN A 228 15.81 -0.53 -12.82
CA ASN A 228 16.74 -0.66 -11.69
C ASN A 228 17.56 -1.97 -11.73
N GLU A 229 17.08 -2.99 -12.45
CA GLU A 229 17.79 -4.24 -12.71
C GLU A 229 18.61 -4.19 -14.02
N ASP A 230 18.72 -3.01 -14.66
CA ASP A 230 19.43 -2.78 -15.92
C ASP A 230 18.93 -3.67 -17.09
N VAL A 231 17.65 -4.04 -17.06
CA VAL A 231 16.99 -4.85 -18.10
C VAL A 231 16.22 -3.98 -19.09
N LEU A 232 15.61 -2.89 -18.60
CA LEU A 232 14.78 -2.01 -19.42
C LEU A 232 15.37 -0.61 -19.50
N ASN A 233 15.36 -0.05 -20.70
CA ASN A 233 15.59 1.37 -20.94
C ASN A 233 14.23 2.08 -21.02
N LEU A 234 14.02 3.08 -20.20
CA LEU A 234 12.80 3.90 -20.20
C LEU A 234 13.07 5.22 -20.89
N ASN A 235 12.14 5.62 -21.74
CA ASN A 235 12.19 6.86 -22.50
C ASN A 235 10.83 7.55 -22.45
N LEU A 236 10.83 8.88 -22.36
CA LEU A 236 9.62 9.70 -22.36
C LEU A 236 9.64 10.61 -23.58
N ARG A 237 8.62 10.50 -24.44
CA ARG A 237 8.54 11.27 -25.69
C ARG A 237 7.15 11.85 -25.93
N VAL A 238 7.08 12.96 -26.66
CA VAL A 238 5.84 13.56 -27.17
C VAL A 238 5.80 13.38 -28.68
N GLY A 239 4.74 12.77 -29.20
CA GLY A 239 4.62 12.49 -30.63
C GLY A 239 5.13 11.10 -31.05
N LYS A 240 5.45 10.94 -32.33
CA LYS A 240 5.73 9.62 -32.92
C LYS A 240 7.11 9.06 -32.57
N ASP A 241 8.11 9.93 -32.49
CA ASP A 241 9.51 9.59 -32.26
C ASP A 241 10.23 10.68 -31.44
N GLU A 242 11.49 10.46 -31.12
CA GLU A 242 12.31 11.39 -30.33
C GLU A 242 12.55 12.72 -31.05
N ASP A 243 12.76 12.70 -32.35
CA ASP A 243 13.02 13.92 -33.11
C ASP A 243 11.79 14.84 -33.14
N ALA A 244 10.61 14.27 -33.33
CA ALA A 244 9.34 15.01 -33.24
C ALA A 244 9.10 15.54 -31.82
N SER A 245 9.47 14.77 -30.78
CA SER A 245 9.42 15.19 -29.39
C SER A 245 10.32 16.37 -29.12
N HIS A 246 11.57 16.31 -29.55
CA HIS A 246 12.53 17.41 -29.40
C HIS A 246 12.07 18.69 -30.12
N ALA A 247 11.57 18.56 -31.33
CA ALA A 247 11.04 19.69 -32.11
C ALA A 247 9.85 20.36 -31.42
N THR A 248 8.89 19.55 -30.92
CA THR A 248 7.71 20.06 -30.22
C THR A 248 8.07 20.81 -28.94
N CYS A 249 8.94 20.25 -28.11
CA CYS A 249 9.34 20.88 -26.85
C CYS A 249 10.25 22.09 -27.07
N ALA A 250 11.17 22.05 -28.03
CA ALA A 250 11.96 23.21 -28.41
C ALA A 250 11.09 24.38 -28.91
N THR A 251 10.01 24.07 -29.63
CA THR A 251 9.01 25.09 -30.06
C THR A 251 8.36 25.79 -28.85
N LEU A 252 8.03 25.05 -27.78
CA LEU A 252 7.47 25.66 -26.57
C LEU A 252 8.49 26.58 -25.89
N VAL A 253 9.77 26.17 -25.83
CA VAL A 253 10.84 27.02 -25.30
C VAL A 253 10.96 28.29 -26.14
N ALA A 254 10.98 28.18 -27.47
CA ALA A 254 11.04 29.32 -28.38
C ALA A 254 9.85 30.29 -28.19
N GLN A 255 8.63 29.75 -28.10
CA GLN A 255 7.41 30.54 -27.90
C GLN A 255 7.42 31.30 -26.58
N ALA A 256 7.89 30.67 -25.48
CA ALA A 256 7.95 31.31 -24.17
C ALA A 256 8.84 32.59 -24.14
N PHE A 257 9.81 32.67 -25.06
CA PHE A 257 10.71 33.80 -25.19
C PHE A 257 10.55 34.63 -26.47
N GLY A 258 9.46 34.42 -27.21
CA GLY A 258 9.15 35.15 -28.45
C GLY A 258 10.14 34.91 -29.60
N ILE A 259 10.86 33.77 -29.56
CA ILE A 259 11.85 33.41 -30.56
C ILE A 259 11.15 32.73 -31.76
N ALA A 260 11.31 33.26 -32.94
CA ALA A 260 10.76 32.70 -34.18
C ALA A 260 11.72 32.92 -35.33
N ASP A 261 11.85 31.96 -36.22
CA ASP A 261 12.63 32.14 -37.46
C ASP A 261 11.85 32.98 -38.46
N LYS A 262 12.31 34.21 -38.68
CA LYS A 262 11.77 35.19 -39.64
C LYS A 262 12.82 35.56 -40.67
N GLY A 263 13.94 34.85 -40.75
CA GLY A 263 15.05 35.11 -41.65
C GLY A 263 15.93 36.30 -41.21
N ARG A 264 15.88 36.69 -39.91
CA ARG A 264 16.72 37.76 -39.34
C ARG A 264 18.10 37.22 -38.96
N PRO A 265 19.12 38.04 -38.90
CA PRO A 265 20.51 37.61 -38.67
C PRO A 265 20.73 36.74 -37.42
N ALA A 266 20.06 37.08 -36.30
CA ALA A 266 20.22 36.32 -35.06
C ALA A 266 19.25 35.12 -34.90
N ASP A 267 18.25 34.96 -35.76
CA ASP A 267 17.22 33.93 -35.61
C ASP A 267 17.82 32.50 -35.49
N ARG A 268 18.77 32.16 -36.37
CA ARG A 268 19.41 30.85 -36.32
C ARG A 268 20.20 30.60 -35.05
N TRP A 269 20.93 31.61 -34.58
CA TRP A 269 21.72 31.52 -33.33
C TRP A 269 20.81 31.39 -32.10
N LEU A 270 19.67 32.11 -32.07
CA LEU A 270 18.65 31.99 -31.03
C LEU A 270 18.00 30.60 -31.07
N GLN A 271 17.68 30.07 -32.27
CA GLN A 271 17.15 28.71 -32.40
C GLN A 271 18.15 27.66 -31.90
N ASP A 272 19.43 27.80 -32.18
CA ASP A 272 20.48 26.96 -31.63
C ASP A 272 20.51 27.04 -30.10
N ALA A 273 20.40 28.24 -29.51
CA ALA A 273 20.34 28.40 -28.05
C ALA A 273 19.13 27.68 -27.45
N VAL A 274 17.95 27.77 -28.08
CA VAL A 274 16.74 27.07 -27.68
C VAL A 274 16.92 25.54 -27.74
N HIS A 275 17.45 25.04 -28.86
CA HIS A 275 17.67 23.61 -29.05
C HIS A 275 18.63 23.05 -27.99
N PHE A 276 19.75 23.73 -27.75
CA PHE A 276 20.73 23.31 -26.72
C PHE A 276 20.15 23.45 -25.30
N ALA A 277 19.39 24.52 -25.01
CA ALA A 277 18.73 24.67 -23.71
C ALA A 277 17.79 23.49 -23.44
N TRP A 278 16.94 23.15 -24.41
CA TRP A 278 16.05 22.00 -24.30
C TRP A 278 16.86 20.72 -24.08
N LYS A 279 17.73 20.36 -25.02
CA LYS A 279 18.39 19.05 -25.04
C LYS A 279 19.38 18.83 -23.89
N VAL A 280 20.10 19.88 -23.45
CA VAL A 280 21.21 19.74 -22.49
C VAL A 280 20.79 20.09 -21.06
N LYS A 281 19.82 21.00 -20.86
CA LYS A 281 19.46 21.48 -19.53
C LYS A 281 18.04 21.16 -19.10
N ILE A 282 17.05 21.26 -19.98
CA ILE A 282 15.64 21.15 -19.61
C ILE A 282 15.16 19.70 -19.67
N LEU A 283 15.47 18.97 -20.72
CA LEU A 283 14.95 17.62 -20.98
C LEU A 283 15.17 16.68 -19.79
N THR A 284 16.42 16.50 -19.36
CA THR A 284 16.74 15.58 -18.26
C THR A 284 16.02 15.94 -16.96
N ARG A 285 15.86 17.25 -16.70
CA ARG A 285 15.11 17.70 -15.52
C ARG A 285 13.64 17.32 -15.60
N ILE A 286 12.98 17.63 -16.73
CA ILE A 286 11.55 17.32 -16.93
C ILE A 286 11.32 15.83 -16.89
N GLU A 287 12.18 15.01 -17.50
CA GLU A 287 12.09 13.57 -17.43
C GLU A 287 12.19 13.05 -15.98
N LEU A 288 13.15 13.57 -15.21
CA LEU A 288 13.30 13.20 -13.81
C LEU A 288 12.07 13.59 -12.99
N ASP A 289 11.55 14.82 -13.17
CA ASP A 289 10.38 15.32 -12.46
C ASP A 289 9.15 14.45 -12.76
N LEU A 290 8.89 14.14 -14.04
CA LEU A 290 7.71 13.36 -14.47
C LEU A 290 7.83 11.87 -14.12
N MET A 291 9.02 11.28 -14.22
CA MET A 291 9.27 9.92 -13.75
C MET A 291 9.11 9.80 -12.24
N GLN A 292 9.54 10.83 -11.49
CA GLN A 292 9.32 10.88 -10.04
C GLN A 292 7.84 11.01 -9.71
N GLN A 293 7.10 11.87 -10.38
CA GLN A 293 5.65 12.02 -10.22
C GLN A 293 4.91 10.70 -10.49
N LEU A 294 5.24 10.01 -11.60
CA LEU A 294 4.67 8.70 -11.91
C LEU A 294 4.99 7.67 -10.83
N ARG A 295 6.24 7.67 -10.35
CA ARG A 295 6.68 6.77 -9.28
C ARG A 295 5.91 7.02 -7.99
N GLU A 296 5.82 8.26 -7.53
CA GLU A 296 5.10 8.62 -6.31
C GLU A 296 3.64 8.19 -6.37
N THR A 297 2.95 8.50 -7.46
CA THR A 297 1.57 8.07 -7.67
C THR A 297 1.42 6.55 -7.66
N ALA A 298 2.36 5.83 -8.28
CA ALA A 298 2.33 4.38 -8.34
C ALA A 298 2.63 3.74 -6.97
N GLU A 299 3.56 4.30 -6.20
CA GLU A 299 3.90 3.87 -4.84
C GLU A 299 2.73 4.10 -3.87
N GLU A 300 2.09 5.28 -3.91
CA GLU A 300 0.92 5.58 -3.08
C GLU A 300 -0.20 4.57 -3.30
N GLU A 301 -0.49 4.26 -4.56
CA GLU A 301 -1.52 3.29 -4.91
C GLU A 301 -1.15 1.87 -4.43
N ALA A 302 0.10 1.44 -4.62
CA ALA A 302 0.55 0.12 -4.15
C ALA A 302 0.50 0.01 -2.63
N ILE A 303 0.87 1.07 -1.91
CA ILE A 303 0.77 1.15 -0.44
C ILE A 303 -0.69 1.08 -0.01
N ARG A 304 -1.59 1.81 -0.69
CA ARG A 304 -3.03 1.79 -0.41
C ARG A 304 -3.62 0.39 -0.58
N VAL A 305 -3.24 -0.33 -1.65
CA VAL A 305 -3.68 -1.71 -1.89
C VAL A 305 -3.20 -2.62 -0.76
N PHE A 306 -1.93 -2.52 -0.37
CA PHE A 306 -1.40 -3.32 0.72
C PHE A 306 -2.11 -3.03 2.05
N ALA A 307 -2.30 -1.75 2.39
CA ALA A 307 -3.00 -1.32 3.58
C ALA A 307 -4.43 -1.91 3.65
N HIS A 308 -5.13 -1.93 2.53
CA HIS A 308 -6.47 -2.49 2.44
C HIS A 308 -6.48 -4.02 2.64
N ASN A 309 -5.60 -4.74 1.94
CA ASN A 309 -5.48 -6.19 2.09
C ASN A 309 -5.06 -6.58 3.52
N LEU A 310 -4.18 -5.81 4.15
CA LEU A 310 -3.82 -6.00 5.55
C LEU A 310 -5.02 -5.82 6.47
N LYS A 311 -5.83 -4.76 6.26
CA LYS A 311 -7.05 -4.51 7.02
C LYS A 311 -8.02 -5.69 6.95
N ASP A 312 -8.23 -6.23 5.74
CA ASP A 312 -9.10 -7.39 5.53
C ASP A 312 -8.60 -8.62 6.27
N LEU A 313 -7.29 -8.88 6.27
CA LEU A 313 -6.70 -9.99 7.02
C LEU A 313 -6.84 -9.83 8.53
N LEU A 314 -6.57 -8.62 9.05
CA LEU A 314 -6.67 -8.32 10.48
C LEU A 314 -8.10 -8.42 10.98
N LEU A 315 -9.07 -8.03 10.17
CA LEU A 315 -10.50 -8.07 10.47
C LEU A 315 -11.19 -9.35 9.96
N ALA A 316 -10.43 -10.38 9.59
CA ALA A 316 -11.01 -11.69 9.23
C ALA A 316 -11.74 -12.31 10.43
N ALA A 317 -12.75 -13.15 10.13
CA ALA A 317 -13.61 -13.76 11.12
C ALA A 317 -12.85 -14.66 12.10
N PRO A 318 -12.88 -14.41 13.41
CA PRO A 318 -12.27 -15.31 14.41
C PRO A 318 -13.13 -16.54 14.62
N ALA A 319 -12.52 -17.73 14.69
CA ALA A 319 -13.22 -18.95 15.07
C ALA A 319 -13.53 -19.04 16.57
N GLY A 320 -12.93 -18.15 17.36
CA GLY A 320 -13.13 -18.02 18.79
C GLY A 320 -12.33 -19.00 19.64
N PRO A 321 -12.57 -19.04 20.97
CA PRO A 321 -11.78 -19.78 21.95
C PRO A 321 -12.10 -21.28 21.92
N LYS A 322 -11.54 -21.99 20.94
CA LYS A 322 -11.69 -23.44 20.74
C LYS A 322 -10.34 -24.11 20.70
N ALA A 323 -10.23 -25.34 21.27
CA ALA A 323 -9.02 -26.14 21.13
C ALA A 323 -8.73 -26.39 19.65
N THR A 324 -7.56 -25.97 19.20
CA THR A 324 -7.19 -25.92 17.77
C THR A 324 -5.86 -26.61 17.52
N MET A 325 -5.81 -27.42 16.47
CA MET A 325 -4.57 -27.99 15.95
C MET A 325 -4.11 -27.18 14.74
N GLY A 326 -2.88 -26.68 14.77
CA GLY A 326 -2.23 -26.03 13.63
C GLY A 326 -1.33 -26.99 12.87
N LEU A 327 -1.48 -27.00 11.56
CA LEU A 327 -0.63 -27.76 10.63
C LEU A 327 0.14 -26.78 9.75
N ASP A 328 1.46 -26.77 9.89
CA ASP A 328 2.37 -26.02 9.02
C ASP A 328 2.90 -26.98 7.96
N PRO A 329 2.43 -26.87 6.70
CA PRO A 329 2.73 -27.82 5.65
C PRO A 329 4.20 -27.85 5.24
N GLY A 330 4.74 -29.02 4.93
CA GLY A 330 6.10 -29.15 4.45
C GLY A 330 6.36 -30.52 3.82
N LEU A 331 6.84 -30.54 2.57
CA LEU A 331 7.10 -31.80 1.83
C LEU A 331 8.30 -32.54 2.41
N ARG A 332 9.48 -31.93 2.40
CA ARG A 332 10.74 -32.60 2.80
C ARG A 332 10.97 -32.55 4.30
N THR A 333 10.67 -31.43 4.94
CA THR A 333 10.89 -31.20 6.37
C THR A 333 9.80 -31.80 7.25
N GLY A 334 8.76 -32.37 6.67
CA GLY A 334 7.56 -32.88 7.34
C GLY A 334 6.57 -31.76 7.69
N VAL A 335 5.34 -32.15 7.99
CA VAL A 335 4.27 -31.26 8.47
C VAL A 335 4.46 -31.06 9.97
N LYS A 336 4.58 -29.80 10.41
CA LYS A 336 4.69 -29.44 11.83
C LYS A 336 3.29 -29.33 12.40
N VAL A 337 3.11 -29.93 13.55
CA VAL A 337 1.83 -30.01 14.25
C VAL A 337 1.97 -29.31 15.60
N ALA A 338 1.04 -28.43 15.92
CA ALA A 338 0.93 -27.84 17.25
C ALA A 338 -0.54 -27.87 17.70
N VAL A 339 -0.78 -28.25 18.95
CA VAL A 339 -2.10 -28.21 19.57
C VAL A 339 -2.13 -27.09 20.59
N VAL A 340 -3.13 -26.22 20.47
CA VAL A 340 -3.37 -25.13 21.43
C VAL A 340 -4.74 -25.30 22.09
N ASP A 341 -4.85 -24.91 23.34
CA ASP A 341 -6.13 -24.87 24.06
C ASP A 341 -6.98 -23.65 23.64
N ALA A 342 -8.13 -23.50 24.26
CA ALA A 342 -9.05 -22.38 23.99
C ALA A 342 -8.45 -20.98 24.25
N THR A 343 -7.36 -20.91 25.05
CA THR A 343 -6.66 -19.65 25.38
C THR A 343 -5.44 -19.40 24.48
N GLY A 344 -5.15 -20.32 23.56
CA GLY A 344 -3.96 -20.28 22.70
C GLY A 344 -2.69 -20.82 23.35
N LYS A 345 -2.76 -21.41 24.56
CA LYS A 345 -1.63 -22.06 25.23
C LYS A 345 -1.28 -23.36 24.49
N VAL A 346 0.01 -23.58 24.21
CA VAL A 346 0.49 -24.82 23.60
C VAL A 346 0.32 -25.99 24.56
N LEU A 347 -0.35 -27.04 24.11
CA LEU A 347 -0.56 -28.29 24.86
C LEU A 347 0.39 -29.38 24.39
N ASP A 348 0.58 -29.52 23.07
CA ASP A 348 1.40 -30.56 22.48
C ASP A 348 1.96 -30.16 21.12
N THR A 349 3.00 -30.83 20.67
CA THR A 349 3.61 -30.62 19.35
C THR A 349 4.13 -31.93 18.76
N ALA A 350 4.10 -32.04 17.43
CA ALA A 350 4.65 -33.18 16.71
C ALA A 350 5.17 -32.77 15.33
N THR A 351 5.98 -33.63 14.73
CA THR A 351 6.32 -33.54 13.31
C THR A 351 5.94 -34.85 12.62
N ILE A 352 5.12 -34.79 11.60
CA ILE A 352 4.68 -35.93 10.83
C ILE A 352 5.22 -35.87 9.40
N TYR A 353 5.34 -37.04 8.76
CA TYR A 353 5.95 -37.16 7.44
C TYR A 353 5.06 -37.93 6.46
N PRO A 354 3.86 -37.42 6.15
CA PRO A 354 2.92 -38.11 5.27
C PRO A 354 3.39 -38.16 3.82
N HIS A 355 4.23 -37.16 3.39
CA HIS A 355 4.63 -36.97 2.01
C HIS A 355 5.98 -37.64 1.69
N GLN A 356 6.32 -37.67 0.37
CA GLN A 356 7.64 -38.14 -0.07
C GLN A 356 8.78 -37.30 0.58
N PRO A 357 9.92 -37.92 0.90
CA PRO A 357 10.31 -39.32 0.60
C PRO A 357 9.84 -40.38 1.61
N LYS A 358 9.36 -39.98 2.80
CA LYS A 358 9.05 -40.95 3.88
C LYS A 358 7.71 -41.66 3.72
N ASN A 359 6.71 -41.04 3.10
CA ASN A 359 5.36 -41.60 2.82
C ASN A 359 4.68 -42.29 4.04
N GLN A 360 4.78 -41.70 5.24
CA GLN A 360 4.23 -42.22 6.47
C GLN A 360 2.77 -41.76 6.66
N TRP A 361 1.90 -42.02 5.68
CA TRP A 361 0.51 -41.54 5.64
C TRP A 361 -0.32 -42.06 6.82
N ASP A 362 -0.41 -43.38 6.97
CA ASP A 362 -1.24 -44.01 8.01
C ASP A 362 -0.72 -43.72 9.43
N GLN A 363 0.61 -43.68 9.59
CA GLN A 363 1.22 -43.29 10.87
C GLN A 363 0.90 -41.84 11.21
N SER A 364 0.91 -40.95 10.20
CA SER A 364 0.56 -39.54 10.38
C SER A 364 -0.90 -39.39 10.82
N ILE A 365 -1.83 -40.09 10.18
CA ILE A 365 -3.24 -40.12 10.58
C ILE A 365 -3.41 -40.60 12.02
N ALA A 366 -2.71 -41.68 12.42
CA ALA A 366 -2.79 -42.22 13.79
C ALA A 366 -2.30 -41.20 14.83
N ILE A 367 -1.19 -40.49 14.55
CA ILE A 367 -0.65 -39.43 15.43
C ILE A 367 -1.66 -38.30 15.57
N LEU A 368 -2.19 -37.78 14.44
CA LEU A 368 -3.18 -36.72 14.46
C LEU A 368 -4.45 -37.09 15.21
N ALA A 369 -4.99 -38.29 14.95
CA ALA A 369 -6.18 -38.82 15.65
C ALA A 369 -5.95 -38.91 17.17
N HIS A 370 -4.77 -39.38 17.58
CA HIS A 370 -4.39 -39.46 19.00
C HIS A 370 -4.37 -38.11 19.66
N LEU A 371 -3.67 -37.12 19.06
CA LEU A 371 -3.58 -35.76 19.60
C LEU A 371 -4.94 -35.08 19.68
N ILE A 372 -5.78 -35.23 18.63
CA ILE A 372 -7.13 -34.66 18.61
C ILE A 372 -7.97 -35.21 19.77
N LYS A 373 -7.96 -36.53 19.95
CA LYS A 373 -8.72 -37.18 21.02
C LYS A 373 -8.21 -36.84 22.41
N GLN A 374 -6.88 -36.81 22.58
CA GLN A 374 -6.22 -36.50 23.86
C GLN A 374 -6.54 -35.09 24.35
N HIS A 375 -6.54 -34.10 23.44
CA HIS A 375 -6.68 -32.70 23.80
C HIS A 375 -8.06 -32.11 23.46
N GLY A 376 -9.00 -32.89 22.99
CA GLY A 376 -10.35 -32.45 22.66
C GLY A 376 -10.37 -31.36 21.54
N VAL A 377 -9.51 -31.52 20.55
CA VAL A 377 -9.38 -30.58 19.43
C VAL A 377 -10.70 -30.53 18.65
N GLN A 378 -11.17 -29.30 18.39
CA GLN A 378 -12.40 -29.03 17.64
C GLN A 378 -12.12 -28.52 16.23
N LEU A 379 -11.01 -27.81 16.04
CA LEU A 379 -10.62 -27.17 14.78
C LEU A 379 -9.22 -27.62 14.35
N VAL A 380 -9.07 -27.85 13.04
CA VAL A 380 -7.76 -28.09 12.42
C VAL A 380 -7.48 -26.94 11.44
N SER A 381 -6.47 -26.15 11.76
CA SER A 381 -5.99 -25.02 10.96
C SER A 381 -4.83 -25.44 10.09
N ILE A 382 -4.94 -25.30 8.78
CA ILE A 382 -3.92 -25.72 7.81
C ILE A 382 -3.36 -24.46 7.14
N GLY A 383 -2.04 -24.26 7.18
CA GLY A 383 -1.38 -23.19 6.46
C GLY A 383 -1.54 -23.33 4.93
N ASN A 384 -1.66 -22.22 4.22
CA ASN A 384 -1.88 -22.22 2.76
C ASN A 384 -0.59 -22.24 1.91
N GLY A 385 0.56 -22.58 2.49
CA GLY A 385 1.84 -22.65 1.79
C GLY A 385 2.08 -23.93 1.01
N THR A 386 3.37 -24.20 0.76
CA THR A 386 3.79 -25.39 0.01
C THR A 386 3.35 -26.68 0.71
N ALA A 387 2.71 -27.61 0.00
CA ALA A 387 2.09 -28.86 0.52
C ALA A 387 0.80 -28.66 1.33
N SER A 388 0.19 -27.49 1.27
CA SER A 388 -1.09 -27.22 1.95
C SER A 388 -2.19 -28.22 1.55
N ARG A 389 -2.25 -28.57 0.26
CA ARG A 389 -3.27 -29.48 -0.27
C ARG A 389 -3.08 -30.91 0.15
N GLU A 390 -1.86 -31.38 0.04
CA GLU A 390 -1.52 -32.73 0.48
C GLU A 390 -1.82 -32.87 1.97
N THR A 391 -1.60 -31.79 2.74
CA THR A 391 -1.96 -31.74 4.17
C THR A 391 -3.46 -31.63 4.38
N ASP A 392 -4.17 -30.89 3.52
CA ASP A 392 -5.63 -30.81 3.53
C ASP A 392 -6.26 -32.16 3.19
N GLN A 393 -5.71 -32.88 2.20
CA GLN A 393 -6.14 -34.23 1.84
C GLN A 393 -5.89 -35.25 2.96
N LEU A 394 -4.72 -35.16 3.63
CA LEU A 394 -4.42 -35.96 4.82
C LEU A 394 -5.47 -35.74 5.89
N THR A 395 -5.84 -34.48 6.15
CA THR A 395 -6.85 -34.15 7.15
C THR A 395 -8.25 -34.60 6.72
N ALA A 396 -8.58 -34.51 5.43
CA ALA A 396 -9.84 -35.06 4.90
C ALA A 396 -9.93 -36.58 5.07
N ASP A 397 -8.85 -37.32 4.80
CA ASP A 397 -8.78 -38.76 5.01
C ASP A 397 -8.86 -39.14 6.50
N LEU A 398 -8.21 -38.37 7.38
CA LEU A 398 -8.37 -38.50 8.82
C LEU A 398 -9.84 -38.35 9.23
N MET A 399 -10.57 -37.33 8.75
CA MET A 399 -11.99 -37.14 9.04
C MET A 399 -12.89 -38.26 8.52
N LYS A 400 -12.57 -38.81 7.35
CA LYS A 400 -13.29 -39.99 6.78
C LYS A 400 -13.09 -41.25 7.62
N ARG A 401 -11.88 -41.49 8.11
CA ARG A 401 -11.53 -42.68 8.90
C ARG A 401 -11.97 -42.58 10.36
N HIS A 402 -12.07 -41.36 10.88
CA HIS A 402 -12.40 -41.06 12.27
C HIS A 402 -13.52 -40.02 12.40
N PRO A 403 -14.75 -40.34 11.90
CA PRO A 403 -15.88 -39.39 11.94
C PRO A 403 -16.30 -39.03 13.36
N GLU A 404 -16.00 -39.91 14.34
CA GLU A 404 -16.28 -39.72 15.76
C GLU A 404 -15.54 -38.51 16.37
N LEU A 405 -14.47 -38.05 15.76
CA LEU A 405 -13.69 -36.88 16.25
C LEU A 405 -14.43 -35.55 16.08
N GLY A 406 -15.39 -35.46 15.16
CA GLY A 406 -16.25 -34.29 14.97
C GLY A 406 -15.52 -32.99 14.67
N ILE A 407 -14.30 -33.05 14.10
CA ILE A 407 -13.46 -31.87 13.83
C ILE A 407 -13.90 -31.15 12.56
N THR A 408 -13.56 -29.84 12.51
CA THR A 408 -13.70 -29.00 11.31
C THR A 408 -12.32 -28.56 10.86
N LYS A 409 -11.97 -28.79 9.58
CA LYS A 409 -10.71 -28.32 9.00
C LYS A 409 -10.89 -27.00 8.27
N ILE A 410 -9.90 -26.11 8.35
CA ILE A 410 -9.92 -24.77 7.74
C ILE A 410 -8.51 -24.43 7.26
N THR A 411 -8.40 -23.95 6.02
CA THR A 411 -7.15 -23.39 5.51
C THR A 411 -7.05 -21.92 5.92
N VAL A 412 -5.90 -21.53 6.46
CA VAL A 412 -5.62 -20.14 6.88
C VAL A 412 -4.38 -19.62 6.17
N SER A 413 -4.31 -18.30 6.00
CA SER A 413 -3.10 -17.66 5.48
C SER A 413 -1.93 -17.85 6.45
N GLU A 414 -0.82 -18.41 5.96
CA GLU A 414 0.43 -18.51 6.73
C GLU A 414 1.36 -17.30 6.53
N ALA A 415 0.88 -16.26 5.82
CA ALA A 415 1.65 -15.06 5.52
C ALA A 415 2.36 -14.52 6.78
N GLY A 416 3.67 -14.33 6.72
CA GLY A 416 4.49 -13.87 7.85
C GLY A 416 4.72 -14.88 8.98
N ALA A 417 4.16 -16.10 8.94
CA ALA A 417 4.35 -17.10 10.02
C ALA A 417 5.83 -17.49 10.18
N SER A 418 6.57 -17.61 9.08
CA SER A 418 8.01 -17.88 9.10
C SER A 418 8.81 -16.72 9.73
N VAL A 419 8.40 -15.48 9.49
CA VAL A 419 9.03 -14.29 10.11
C VAL A 419 8.77 -14.28 11.61
N TYR A 420 7.53 -14.54 12.03
CA TYR A 420 7.18 -14.69 13.43
C TYR A 420 8.01 -15.79 14.11
N SER A 421 8.07 -16.99 13.54
CA SER A 421 8.77 -18.13 14.14
C SER A 421 10.25 -17.87 14.39
N ALA A 422 10.91 -17.08 13.55
CA ALA A 422 12.30 -16.68 13.68
C ALA A 422 12.51 -15.41 14.53
N SER A 423 11.45 -14.75 14.98
CA SER A 423 11.53 -13.49 15.70
C SER A 423 12.01 -13.67 17.15
N GLU A 424 12.59 -12.61 17.70
CA GLU A 424 12.96 -12.53 19.12
C GLU A 424 11.72 -12.70 20.04
N LEU A 425 10.57 -12.18 19.59
CA LEU A 425 9.32 -12.31 20.32
C LEU A 425 8.91 -13.78 20.45
N ALA A 426 8.93 -14.54 19.35
CA ALA A 426 8.61 -15.97 19.38
C ALA A 426 9.64 -16.79 20.17
N ALA A 427 10.91 -16.38 20.15
CA ALA A 427 11.95 -17.01 20.98
C ALA A 427 11.72 -16.80 22.48
N LYS A 428 11.24 -15.62 22.88
CA LYS A 428 10.87 -15.34 24.29
C LYS A 428 9.57 -16.03 24.70
N GLU A 429 8.61 -16.12 23.78
CA GLU A 429 7.32 -16.76 24.02
C GLU A 429 7.46 -18.30 24.13
N PHE A 430 8.38 -18.88 23.38
CA PHE A 430 8.64 -20.32 23.29
C PHE A 430 10.14 -20.63 23.32
N PRO A 431 10.82 -20.44 24.48
CA PRO A 431 12.27 -20.63 24.58
C PRO A 431 12.68 -22.09 24.32
N ASP A 432 11.85 -23.05 24.70
CA ASP A 432 12.13 -24.49 24.60
C ASP A 432 11.58 -25.14 23.33
N LEU A 433 10.87 -24.37 22.48
CA LEU A 433 10.25 -24.91 21.28
C LEU A 433 11.13 -24.66 20.05
N ASP A 434 11.32 -25.71 19.25
CA ASP A 434 12.02 -25.61 17.96
C ASP A 434 11.38 -24.53 17.06
N VAL A 435 12.22 -23.75 16.39
CA VAL A 435 11.80 -22.65 15.51
C VAL A 435 10.76 -23.12 14.49
N SER A 436 10.93 -24.33 13.92
CA SER A 436 10.03 -24.87 12.92
C SER A 436 8.62 -25.18 13.45
N LEU A 437 8.46 -25.43 14.74
CA LEU A 437 7.17 -25.69 15.37
C LEU A 437 6.39 -24.43 15.75
N ARG A 438 7.09 -23.31 15.96
CA ARG A 438 6.46 -22.02 16.30
C ARG A 438 5.53 -21.52 15.20
N GLY A 439 5.82 -21.86 13.92
CA GLY A 439 4.95 -21.57 12.78
C GLY A 439 3.58 -22.25 12.92
N ALA A 440 3.56 -23.54 13.28
CA ALA A 440 2.32 -24.30 13.49
C ALA A 440 1.49 -23.72 14.66
N VAL A 441 2.14 -23.24 15.73
CA VAL A 441 1.45 -22.55 16.83
C VAL A 441 0.77 -21.29 16.33
N SER A 442 1.49 -20.47 15.55
CA SER A 442 0.93 -19.25 14.97
C SER A 442 -0.26 -19.54 14.04
N ILE A 443 -0.17 -20.57 13.21
CA ILE A 443 -1.25 -21.03 12.32
C ILE A 443 -2.49 -21.43 13.13
N ALA A 444 -2.34 -22.15 14.25
CA ALA A 444 -3.45 -22.50 15.13
C ALA A 444 -4.12 -21.27 15.74
N ARG A 445 -3.33 -20.35 16.29
CA ARG A 445 -3.82 -19.13 16.96
C ARG A 445 -4.46 -18.12 16.00
N ARG A 446 -3.98 -18.05 14.75
CA ARG A 446 -4.62 -17.20 13.71
C ARG A 446 -6.06 -17.61 13.42
N LEU A 447 -6.36 -18.90 13.52
CA LEU A 447 -7.73 -19.34 13.35
C LEU A 447 -8.59 -18.94 14.55
N GLN A 448 -8.04 -18.98 15.76
CA GLN A 448 -8.76 -18.53 16.97
C GLN A 448 -9.04 -17.03 16.91
N ASP A 449 -8.02 -16.20 16.68
CA ASP A 449 -8.14 -14.76 16.51
C ASP A 449 -7.03 -14.22 15.58
N PRO A 450 -7.36 -13.90 14.31
CA PRO A 450 -6.39 -13.36 13.35
C PRO A 450 -5.71 -12.08 13.82
N LEU A 451 -6.46 -11.12 14.37
CA LEU A 451 -5.94 -9.85 14.83
C LEU A 451 -4.91 -10.02 15.95
N ALA A 452 -5.28 -10.78 16.99
CA ALA A 452 -4.44 -10.99 18.17
C ALA A 452 -3.09 -11.65 17.83
N GLU A 453 -3.04 -12.49 16.79
CA GLU A 453 -1.82 -13.16 16.36
C GLU A 453 -1.02 -12.33 15.34
N LEU A 454 -1.68 -11.74 14.33
CA LEU A 454 -1.01 -11.00 13.26
C LEU A 454 -0.30 -9.73 13.74
N VAL A 455 -0.78 -9.07 14.80
CA VAL A 455 -0.12 -7.91 15.40
C VAL A 455 1.26 -8.20 15.99
N LYS A 456 1.63 -9.47 16.16
CA LYS A 456 2.96 -9.90 16.60
C LYS A 456 4.01 -9.83 15.49
N ILE A 457 3.58 -9.66 14.24
CA ILE A 457 4.41 -9.64 13.04
C ILE A 457 4.57 -8.20 12.58
N ASP A 458 5.77 -7.83 12.12
CA ASP A 458 5.93 -6.55 11.41
C ASP A 458 4.97 -6.53 10.20
N PRO A 459 4.05 -5.56 10.11
CA PRO A 459 3.05 -5.51 9.06
C PRO A 459 3.63 -5.64 7.63
N LYS A 460 4.82 -5.08 7.38
CA LYS A 460 5.52 -5.22 6.10
C LYS A 460 5.87 -6.66 5.75
N SER A 461 6.06 -7.50 6.75
CA SER A 461 6.45 -8.91 6.59
C SER A 461 5.27 -9.85 6.34
N ILE A 462 4.03 -9.37 6.44
CA ILE A 462 2.82 -10.16 6.18
C ILE A 462 2.69 -10.50 4.69
N GLY A 463 3.22 -9.66 3.78
CA GLY A 463 3.43 -10.05 2.38
C GLY A 463 2.19 -10.09 1.50
N VAL A 464 1.15 -9.32 1.83
CA VAL A 464 -0.09 -9.21 1.03
C VAL A 464 -0.11 -8.00 0.08
N GLY A 465 1.02 -7.35 -0.11
CA GLY A 465 1.21 -6.25 -1.04
C GLY A 465 1.82 -6.70 -2.37
N GLN A 466 1.52 -5.96 -3.43
CA GLN A 466 2.23 -6.07 -4.70
C GLN A 466 3.37 -5.05 -4.71
N TYR A 467 4.54 -5.43 -5.24
CA TYR A 467 5.72 -4.53 -5.34
C TYR A 467 6.16 -3.89 -4.02
N GLN A 468 5.88 -4.54 -2.89
CA GLN A 468 6.15 -3.97 -1.55
C GLN A 468 7.61 -3.60 -1.29
N HIS A 469 8.56 -4.18 -2.01
CA HIS A 469 9.99 -3.88 -1.90
C HIS A 469 10.43 -2.72 -2.82
N ASP A 470 9.58 -2.29 -3.75
CA ASP A 470 9.87 -1.24 -4.73
C ASP A 470 9.29 0.12 -4.36
N VAL A 471 8.52 0.20 -3.28
CA VAL A 471 7.89 1.42 -2.77
C VAL A 471 8.68 2.05 -1.64
N ASN A 472 8.39 3.32 -1.33
CA ASN A 472 8.99 4.02 -0.19
C ASN A 472 8.69 3.30 1.13
N GLN A 473 9.74 2.73 1.76
CA GLN A 473 9.62 1.90 2.95
C GLN A 473 9.14 2.65 4.19
N SER A 474 9.42 3.95 4.29
CA SER A 474 8.95 4.78 5.40
C SER A 474 7.47 5.12 5.29
N HIS A 475 6.99 5.40 4.07
CA HIS A 475 5.56 5.60 3.80
C HIS A 475 4.79 4.30 4.01
N LEU A 476 5.32 3.19 3.50
CA LEU A 476 4.72 1.86 3.71
C LEU A 476 4.57 1.55 5.21
N ALA A 477 5.64 1.69 5.99
CA ALA A 477 5.60 1.41 7.42
C ALA A 477 4.53 2.24 8.13
N ARG A 478 4.50 3.56 7.93
CA ARG A 478 3.51 4.45 8.56
C ARG A 478 2.08 4.09 8.19
N SER A 479 1.84 3.81 6.89
CA SER A 479 0.51 3.43 6.42
C SER A 479 0.02 2.13 7.03
N LEU A 480 0.89 1.12 7.11
CA LEU A 480 0.52 -0.19 7.67
C LEU A 480 0.36 -0.13 9.19
N ASP A 481 1.20 0.62 9.91
CA ASP A 481 1.05 0.83 11.36
C ASP A 481 -0.29 1.53 11.68
N ALA A 482 -0.68 2.54 10.89
CA ALA A 482 -1.98 3.19 11.02
C ALA A 482 -3.15 2.21 10.83
N VAL A 483 -3.07 1.32 9.85
CA VAL A 483 -4.09 0.27 9.62
C VAL A 483 -4.20 -0.66 10.82
N VAL A 484 -3.08 -1.11 11.38
CA VAL A 484 -3.11 -1.97 12.57
C VAL A 484 -3.74 -1.24 13.75
N GLU A 485 -3.34 0.02 13.99
CA GLU A 485 -3.92 0.86 15.04
C GLU A 485 -5.44 1.00 14.87
N ASP A 486 -5.90 1.32 13.67
CA ASP A 486 -7.33 1.48 13.38
C ASP A 486 -8.10 0.17 13.60
N CYS A 487 -7.57 -0.98 13.16
CA CYS A 487 -8.18 -2.30 13.36
C CYS A 487 -8.27 -2.68 14.84
N VAL A 488 -7.20 -2.50 15.60
CA VAL A 488 -7.15 -2.84 17.03
C VAL A 488 -8.17 -2.00 17.81
N ASN A 489 -8.23 -0.69 17.54
CA ASN A 489 -9.16 0.21 18.23
C ASN A 489 -10.60 0.02 17.76
N ALA A 490 -10.86 -0.38 16.51
CA ALA A 490 -12.18 -0.73 16.02
C ALA A 490 -12.74 -1.97 16.73
N VAL A 491 -11.94 -3.02 16.91
CA VAL A 491 -12.34 -4.27 17.60
C VAL A 491 -12.42 -4.05 19.12
N GLY A 492 -11.51 -3.26 19.69
CA GLY A 492 -11.31 -3.13 21.13
C GLY A 492 -10.55 -4.32 21.73
N VAL A 493 -9.97 -4.13 22.89
CA VAL A 493 -9.00 -5.04 23.49
C VAL A 493 -9.36 -5.42 24.91
N ASP A 494 -9.50 -6.71 25.19
CA ASP A 494 -9.63 -7.18 26.58
C ASP A 494 -8.27 -7.08 27.29
N VAL A 495 -8.20 -6.22 28.28
CA VAL A 495 -6.97 -5.92 29.04
C VAL A 495 -6.43 -7.13 29.81
N ASN A 496 -7.32 -8.06 30.18
CA ASN A 496 -6.96 -9.25 30.97
C ASN A 496 -6.32 -10.37 30.14
N THR A 497 -6.57 -10.39 28.83
CA THR A 497 -6.07 -11.46 27.94
C THR A 497 -5.05 -10.96 26.91
N ALA A 498 -5.05 -9.66 26.60
CA ALA A 498 -4.24 -9.08 25.55
C ALA A 498 -2.72 -9.24 25.76
N SER A 499 -2.01 -9.48 24.66
CA SER A 499 -0.54 -9.45 24.61
C SER A 499 0.00 -8.02 24.61
N VAL A 500 1.26 -7.84 24.96
CA VAL A 500 1.97 -6.54 24.84
C VAL A 500 1.92 -6.04 23.39
N SER A 501 2.07 -6.94 22.42
CA SER A 501 2.01 -6.62 20.99
C SER A 501 0.65 -6.07 20.56
N LEU A 502 -0.43 -6.53 21.15
CA LEU A 502 -1.78 -5.99 20.89
C LEU A 502 -2.00 -4.67 21.63
N LEU A 503 -1.62 -4.59 22.91
CA LEU A 503 -1.81 -3.41 23.75
C LEU A 503 -1.09 -2.16 23.18
N ARG A 504 0.09 -2.31 22.60
CA ARG A 504 0.85 -1.18 22.05
C ARG A 504 0.13 -0.40 20.94
N TYR A 505 -0.86 -1.02 20.26
CA TYR A 505 -1.67 -0.39 19.22
C TYR A 505 -2.97 0.22 19.74
N VAL A 506 -3.26 0.05 21.03
CA VAL A 506 -4.39 0.75 21.64
C VAL A 506 -4.07 2.24 21.76
N SER A 507 -5.03 3.08 21.38
CA SER A 507 -4.92 4.53 21.41
C SER A 507 -4.26 5.05 22.71
N GLY A 508 -3.23 5.85 22.57
CA GLY A 508 -2.50 6.44 23.70
C GLY A 508 -1.53 5.51 24.44
N LEU A 509 -1.50 4.20 24.13
CA LEU A 509 -0.57 3.27 24.76
C LEU A 509 0.75 3.17 23.98
N SER A 510 1.85 3.09 24.72
CA SER A 510 3.16 2.71 24.20
C SER A 510 3.47 1.25 24.53
N GLN A 511 4.51 0.69 23.87
CA GLN A 511 4.99 -0.66 24.20
C GLN A 511 5.36 -0.79 25.70
N THR A 512 5.98 0.24 26.30
CA THR A 512 6.34 0.24 27.72
C THR A 512 5.10 0.19 28.61
N ILE A 513 4.05 0.96 28.29
CA ILE A 513 2.81 0.96 29.06
C ILE A 513 2.10 -0.39 28.88
N GLY A 514 2.05 -0.95 27.67
CA GLY A 514 1.53 -2.29 27.43
C GLY A 514 2.25 -3.36 28.27
N GLN A 515 3.57 -3.28 28.38
CA GLN A 515 4.36 -4.15 29.25
C GLN A 515 3.97 -3.98 30.72
N ASN A 516 3.86 -2.75 31.21
CA ASN A 516 3.47 -2.46 32.59
C ASN A 516 2.05 -2.97 32.92
N ILE A 517 1.12 -2.92 31.96
CA ILE A 517 -0.24 -3.48 32.13
C ILE A 517 -0.16 -5.00 32.33
N VAL A 518 0.62 -5.69 31.49
CA VAL A 518 0.79 -7.15 31.59
C VAL A 518 1.48 -7.53 32.91
N GLU A 519 2.52 -6.81 33.31
CA GLU A 519 3.21 -7.05 34.59
C GLU A 519 2.29 -6.81 35.78
N TYR A 520 1.51 -5.72 35.78
CA TYR A 520 0.57 -5.40 36.84
C TYR A 520 -0.46 -6.53 37.05
N ARG A 521 -1.11 -7.01 35.94
CA ARG A 521 -2.09 -8.10 36.06
C ARG A 521 -1.48 -9.43 36.49
N ASN A 522 -0.22 -9.70 36.10
CA ASN A 522 0.49 -10.92 36.53
C ASN A 522 0.82 -10.89 38.05
N GLN A 523 1.06 -9.70 38.59
CA GLN A 523 1.39 -9.51 40.01
C GLN A 523 0.17 -9.38 40.91
N ASN A 524 -0.89 -8.71 40.43
CA ASN A 524 -2.05 -8.31 41.22
C ASN A 524 -3.34 -9.07 40.89
N GLY A 525 -3.30 -9.92 39.85
CA GLY A 525 -4.47 -10.59 39.32
C GLY A 525 -5.16 -9.77 38.23
N PRO A 526 -6.27 -10.29 37.64
CA PRO A 526 -7.00 -9.63 36.58
C PRO A 526 -7.61 -8.31 37.02
N PHE A 527 -7.63 -7.31 36.15
CA PHE A 527 -8.33 -6.05 36.36
C PHE A 527 -9.82 -6.32 36.54
N ARG A 528 -10.43 -5.72 37.57
CA ARG A 528 -11.85 -5.84 37.87
C ARG A 528 -12.70 -4.70 37.30
N ASN A 529 -12.05 -3.57 37.05
CA ASN A 529 -12.67 -2.41 36.44
C ASN A 529 -11.63 -1.54 35.75
N ARG A 530 -12.08 -0.62 34.88
CA ARG A 530 -11.20 0.29 34.14
C ARG A 530 -10.43 1.27 35.03
N ASP A 531 -10.95 1.65 36.19
CA ASP A 531 -10.27 2.58 37.09
C ASP A 531 -8.99 1.99 37.67
N GLU A 532 -8.87 0.66 37.78
CA GLU A 532 -7.64 0.01 38.22
C GLU A 532 -6.47 0.22 37.24
N LEU A 533 -6.74 0.53 35.98
CA LEU A 533 -5.67 0.88 35.02
C LEU A 533 -4.86 2.11 35.48
N LYS A 534 -5.46 3.04 36.21
CA LYS A 534 -4.78 4.21 36.79
C LYS A 534 -3.69 3.84 37.78
N LYS A 535 -3.70 2.61 38.32
CA LYS A 535 -2.66 2.09 39.21
C LYS A 535 -1.41 1.58 38.46
N VAL A 536 -1.50 1.43 37.15
CA VAL A 536 -0.41 0.94 36.31
C VAL A 536 0.67 2.02 36.16
N ALA A 537 1.92 1.65 36.37
CA ALA A 537 3.05 2.57 36.26
C ALA A 537 3.11 3.24 34.85
N ARG A 538 3.31 4.55 34.84
CA ARG A 538 3.36 5.42 33.63
C ARG A 538 2.04 5.57 32.86
N LEU A 539 0.94 5.02 33.32
CA LEU A 539 -0.37 5.21 32.76
C LEU A 539 -1.02 6.42 33.46
N GLY A 540 -0.73 7.63 32.97
CA GLY A 540 -1.27 8.88 33.50
C GLY A 540 -2.69 9.17 33.02
N GLU A 541 -3.31 10.24 33.54
CA GLU A 541 -4.71 10.61 33.22
C GLU A 541 -4.96 10.79 31.72
N LYS A 542 -4.06 11.48 31.00
CA LYS A 542 -4.20 11.69 29.55
C LYS A 542 -4.13 10.38 28.75
N THR A 543 -3.24 9.47 29.16
CA THR A 543 -3.15 8.13 28.55
C THR A 543 -4.38 7.31 28.85
N PHE A 544 -4.87 7.38 30.10
CA PHE A 544 -6.12 6.71 30.49
C PHE A 544 -7.31 7.22 29.66
N GLU A 545 -7.45 8.53 29.53
CA GLU A 545 -8.50 9.14 28.70
C GLU A 545 -8.47 8.59 27.26
N GLN A 546 -7.32 8.52 26.63
CA GLN A 546 -7.23 8.03 25.26
C GLN A 546 -7.47 6.51 25.14
N ALA A 547 -7.04 5.72 26.11
CA ALA A 547 -7.06 4.26 26.00
C ALA A 547 -8.35 3.63 26.56
N ALA A 548 -8.97 4.23 27.58
CA ALA A 548 -10.01 3.59 28.39
C ALA A 548 -11.23 3.10 27.62
N GLY A 549 -11.64 3.83 26.56
CA GLY A 549 -12.79 3.43 25.76
C GLY A 549 -12.50 2.22 24.82
N PHE A 550 -11.24 1.97 24.54
CA PHE A 550 -10.80 0.86 23.69
C PHE A 550 -10.37 -0.38 24.50
N LEU A 551 -10.01 -0.19 25.77
CA LEU A 551 -9.71 -1.28 26.69
C LEU A 551 -11.00 -1.78 27.35
N ARG A 552 -11.20 -3.09 27.33
CA ARG A 552 -12.37 -3.75 27.91
C ARG A 552 -11.96 -4.58 29.10
N VAL A 553 -12.82 -4.65 30.09
CA VAL A 553 -12.73 -5.56 31.25
C VAL A 553 -13.93 -6.49 31.16
N MET A 554 -13.70 -7.68 30.63
CA MET A 554 -14.74 -8.71 30.55
C MET A 554 -14.96 -9.28 31.95
N ASP A 555 -16.22 -9.59 32.28
CA ASP A 555 -16.60 -10.14 33.60
C ASP A 555 -16.17 -9.30 34.82
N GLY A 556 -16.01 -7.98 34.64
CA GLY A 556 -15.65 -7.03 35.67
C GLY A 556 -16.81 -6.62 36.59
N ASP A 557 -16.49 -5.78 37.56
CA ASP A 557 -17.46 -5.26 38.55
C ASP A 557 -18.51 -4.34 37.90
N ASN A 558 -18.10 -3.56 36.89
CA ASN A 558 -18.96 -2.64 36.16
C ASN A 558 -19.26 -3.16 34.74
N PRO A 559 -20.51 -3.49 34.42
CA PRO A 559 -20.89 -4.02 33.09
C PRO A 559 -20.55 -3.08 31.91
N LEU A 560 -20.46 -1.77 32.17
CA LEU A 560 -20.08 -0.80 31.14
C LEU A 560 -18.62 -0.96 30.71
N ASP A 561 -17.75 -1.52 31.56
CA ASP A 561 -16.33 -1.72 31.25
C ASP A 561 -16.11 -2.81 30.18
N ALA A 562 -17.10 -3.67 29.92
CA ALA A 562 -17.09 -4.62 28.82
C ALA A 562 -17.52 -3.99 27.47
N SER A 563 -18.06 -2.78 27.50
CA SER A 563 -18.56 -2.06 26.32
C SER A 563 -17.53 -1.07 25.76
N ALA A 564 -17.82 -0.47 24.61
CA ALA A 564 -17.04 0.64 24.07
C ALA A 564 -17.49 2.03 24.55
N VAL A 565 -18.39 2.11 25.53
CA VAL A 565 -18.74 3.38 26.17
C VAL A 565 -17.54 3.92 26.92
N HIS A 566 -17.17 5.16 26.62
CA HIS A 566 -16.05 5.81 27.30
C HIS A 566 -16.41 6.12 28.77
N PRO A 567 -15.49 5.99 29.75
CA PRO A 567 -15.78 6.28 31.17
C PRO A 567 -16.32 7.67 31.42
N GLU A 568 -15.90 8.69 30.66
CA GLU A 568 -16.44 10.05 30.79
C GLU A 568 -17.94 10.15 30.49
N ALA A 569 -18.51 9.21 29.72
CA ALA A 569 -19.93 9.14 29.39
C ALA A 569 -20.75 8.29 30.37
N TYR A 570 -20.16 7.67 31.40
CA TYR A 570 -20.88 6.89 32.41
C TYR A 570 -21.97 7.72 33.17
N PRO A 571 -21.75 9.01 33.51
CA PRO A 571 -22.80 9.84 34.06
C PRO A 571 -24.04 9.93 33.17
N MET A 572 -23.86 10.01 31.85
CA MET A 572 -24.95 10.01 30.87
C MET A 572 -25.73 8.69 30.89
N VAL A 573 -25.02 7.57 30.91
CA VAL A 573 -25.68 6.24 31.02
C VAL A 573 -26.46 6.13 32.33
N ARG A 574 -25.90 6.61 33.46
CA ARG A 574 -26.64 6.63 34.76
C ARG A 574 -27.90 7.50 34.69
N LYS A 575 -27.88 8.61 33.95
CA LYS A 575 -29.06 9.45 33.74
C LYS A 575 -30.16 8.70 32.98
N ILE A 576 -29.74 7.94 31.89
CA ILE A 576 -30.65 7.08 31.13
C ILE A 576 -31.29 6.02 32.06
N VAL A 577 -30.44 5.30 32.82
CA VAL A 577 -30.84 4.28 33.78
C VAL A 577 -31.85 4.87 34.83
N GLY A 578 -31.49 5.99 35.47
CA GLY A 578 -32.33 6.63 36.47
C GLY A 578 -33.69 7.06 35.96
N GLN A 579 -33.81 7.54 34.73
CA GLN A 579 -35.08 7.94 34.13
C GLN A 579 -35.92 6.74 33.66
N THR A 580 -35.28 5.63 33.32
CA THR A 580 -36.00 4.41 32.90
C THR A 580 -36.43 3.52 34.04
N GLY A 581 -35.88 3.72 35.26
CA GLY A 581 -36.16 2.92 36.45
C GLY A 581 -35.67 1.46 36.34
N LYS A 582 -34.80 1.13 35.35
CA LYS A 582 -34.27 -0.22 35.13
C LYS A 582 -32.83 -0.30 35.65
N ASP A 583 -32.40 -1.49 36.07
CA ASP A 583 -30.98 -1.74 36.34
C ASP A 583 -30.15 -1.70 35.03
N ILE A 584 -28.87 -1.29 35.12
CA ILE A 584 -28.00 -1.21 33.99
C ILE A 584 -27.82 -2.58 33.28
N ARG A 585 -27.83 -3.67 34.04
CA ARG A 585 -27.74 -5.04 33.52
C ARG A 585 -28.97 -5.48 32.75
N GLU A 586 -30.15 -4.94 33.08
CA GLU A 586 -31.38 -5.18 32.35
C GLU A 586 -31.50 -4.32 31.08
N LEU A 587 -30.80 -3.19 31.08
CA LEU A 587 -30.78 -2.25 29.97
C LEU A 587 -29.83 -2.70 28.88
N ILE A 588 -28.66 -3.21 29.25
CA ILE A 588 -27.65 -3.74 28.33
C ILE A 588 -28.21 -4.95 27.58
N GLY A 589 -28.16 -4.89 26.25
CA GLY A 589 -28.66 -5.93 25.34
C GLY A 589 -30.18 -5.87 25.09
N ASN A 590 -30.90 -4.98 25.74
CA ASN A 590 -32.33 -4.83 25.53
C ASN A 590 -32.64 -3.93 24.32
N ALA A 591 -32.42 -4.45 23.12
CA ALA A 591 -32.62 -3.74 21.87
C ALA A 591 -34.02 -3.16 21.69
N ALA A 592 -35.06 -3.90 22.12
CA ALA A 592 -36.45 -3.47 21.96
C ALA A 592 -36.72 -2.19 22.76
N PHE A 593 -36.19 -2.11 23.97
CA PHE A 593 -36.33 -0.94 24.81
C PHE A 593 -35.45 0.24 24.32
N LEU A 594 -34.20 0.00 24.06
CA LEU A 594 -33.21 1.04 23.70
C LEU A 594 -33.57 1.76 22.39
N ARG A 595 -34.16 1.07 21.42
CA ARG A 595 -34.70 1.69 20.18
C ARG A 595 -35.86 2.63 20.41
N GLY A 596 -36.59 2.49 21.52
CA GLY A 596 -37.65 3.38 21.92
C GLY A 596 -37.17 4.64 22.68
N VAL A 597 -35.90 4.69 23.03
CA VAL A 597 -35.32 5.84 23.76
C VAL A 597 -34.99 6.96 22.75
N ASN A 598 -35.60 8.14 22.93
CA ASN A 598 -35.23 9.30 22.11
C ASN A 598 -33.91 9.91 22.60
N ALA A 599 -32.87 9.83 21.76
CA ALA A 599 -31.54 10.33 22.06
C ALA A 599 -31.52 11.84 22.36
N GLU A 600 -32.39 12.64 21.74
CA GLU A 600 -32.46 14.09 21.93
C GLU A 600 -32.74 14.49 23.38
N ASN A 601 -33.47 13.66 24.15
CA ASN A 601 -33.80 13.92 25.57
C ASN A 601 -32.56 13.86 26.48
N TYR A 602 -31.44 13.35 26.00
CA TYR A 602 -30.19 13.11 26.77
C TYR A 602 -29.06 13.98 26.33
N VAL A 603 -29.23 14.77 25.26
CA VAL A 603 -28.22 15.74 24.80
C VAL A 603 -28.00 16.81 25.87
N ASP A 604 -26.73 17.13 26.15
CA ASP A 604 -26.33 18.22 27.05
C ASP A 604 -25.12 18.98 26.47
N GLU A 605 -24.60 19.96 27.23
CA GLU A 605 -23.46 20.79 26.79
C GLU A 605 -22.21 19.98 26.52
N ARG A 606 -22.04 18.79 27.11
CA ARG A 606 -20.88 17.94 27.00
C ARG A 606 -21.04 16.83 25.97
N PHE A 607 -22.24 16.29 25.82
CA PHE A 607 -22.55 15.16 24.96
C PHE A 607 -23.66 15.52 23.97
N GLY A 608 -23.28 15.65 22.69
CA GLY A 608 -24.21 15.92 21.61
C GLY A 608 -24.96 14.66 21.14
N LEU A 609 -25.84 14.86 20.16
CA LEU A 609 -26.68 13.81 19.58
C LEU A 609 -25.84 12.63 19.00
N PRO A 610 -24.67 12.86 18.32
CA PRO A 610 -23.84 11.77 17.83
C PRO A 610 -23.37 10.84 18.96
N THR A 611 -22.82 11.39 20.04
CA THR A 611 -22.31 10.59 21.16
C THR A 611 -23.45 9.86 21.89
N VAL A 612 -24.60 10.52 22.16
CA VAL A 612 -25.75 9.85 22.79
C VAL A 612 -26.27 8.70 21.94
N THR A 613 -26.34 8.90 20.62
CA THR A 613 -26.75 7.86 19.67
C THR A 613 -25.79 6.67 19.67
N ASP A 614 -24.48 6.92 19.71
CA ASP A 614 -23.47 5.87 19.78
C ASP A 614 -23.54 5.10 21.11
N ILE A 615 -23.75 5.78 22.22
CA ILE A 615 -23.99 5.15 23.54
C ILE A 615 -25.18 4.21 23.48
N LEU A 616 -26.33 4.66 22.96
CA LEU A 616 -27.53 3.82 22.87
C LEU A 616 -27.31 2.59 21.99
N LYS A 617 -26.63 2.74 20.85
CA LYS A 617 -26.24 1.63 19.98
C LYS A 617 -25.29 0.64 20.66
N GLU A 618 -24.33 1.17 21.42
CA GLU A 618 -23.38 0.34 22.15
C GLU A 618 -24.06 -0.42 23.30
N LEU A 619 -25.01 0.19 23.99
CA LEU A 619 -25.80 -0.49 25.01
C LEU A 619 -26.75 -1.56 24.42
N GLU A 620 -27.21 -1.37 23.17
CA GLU A 620 -28.02 -2.38 22.46
C GLU A 620 -27.23 -3.66 22.21
N LYS A 621 -25.94 -3.53 21.85
CA LYS A 621 -25.02 -4.65 21.58
C LYS A 621 -23.63 -4.31 22.12
N PRO A 622 -23.41 -4.47 23.42
CA PRO A 622 -22.16 -4.07 24.05
C PRO A 622 -20.98 -4.88 23.54
N GLY A 623 -19.88 -4.18 23.30
CA GLY A 623 -18.65 -4.83 22.86
C GLY A 623 -18.77 -5.55 21.52
N ARG A 624 -19.68 -5.13 20.64
CA ARG A 624 -19.86 -5.77 19.34
C ARG A 624 -18.54 -5.81 18.57
N ASP A 625 -18.15 -7.03 18.22
CA ASP A 625 -17.05 -7.25 17.30
C ASP A 625 -17.48 -6.82 15.87
N PRO A 626 -16.77 -5.90 15.20
CA PRO A 626 -17.09 -5.48 13.84
C PRO A 626 -16.76 -6.54 12.79
N ARG A 627 -16.04 -7.60 13.17
CA ARG A 627 -15.64 -8.67 12.28
C ARG A 627 -16.82 -9.55 11.88
N PRO A 628 -16.80 -10.17 10.68
CA PRO A 628 -17.87 -11.04 10.22
C PRO A 628 -17.95 -12.32 11.08
N GLU A 629 -19.09 -13.00 10.98
CA GLU A 629 -19.26 -14.32 11.60
C GLU A 629 -18.40 -15.37 10.87
N PHE A 630 -17.79 -16.26 11.65
CA PHE A 630 -16.95 -17.32 11.13
C PHE A 630 -17.75 -18.35 10.31
N LYS A 631 -17.30 -18.61 9.06
CA LYS A 631 -17.86 -19.64 8.14
C LYS A 631 -16.73 -20.45 7.52
N SER A 632 -16.94 -21.71 7.21
CA SER A 632 -15.93 -22.60 6.59
C SER A 632 -16.23 -22.88 5.11
N VAL A 633 -15.17 -23.00 4.28
CA VAL A 633 -15.24 -23.34 2.84
C VAL A 633 -14.98 -24.84 2.63
N LYS A 634 -15.57 -25.39 1.56
CA LYS A 634 -15.26 -26.74 1.08
C LYS A 634 -14.65 -26.63 -0.33
N PHE A 635 -13.36 -26.97 -0.48
CA PHE A 635 -12.74 -27.11 -1.80
C PHE A 635 -13.24 -28.35 -2.54
N LEU A 636 -13.26 -28.29 -3.88
CA LEU A 636 -13.69 -29.42 -4.71
C LEU A 636 -12.64 -30.53 -4.69
N GLU A 637 -13.03 -31.77 -4.36
CA GLU A 637 -12.15 -32.92 -4.37
C GLU A 637 -11.70 -33.27 -5.81
N GLY A 638 -10.40 -33.55 -6.01
CA GLY A 638 -9.85 -34.06 -7.28
C GLY A 638 -9.30 -33.03 -8.26
N VAL A 639 -9.21 -31.74 -7.85
CA VAL A 639 -8.56 -30.68 -8.63
C VAL A 639 -7.33 -30.21 -7.85
N GLU A 640 -6.14 -30.69 -8.19
CA GLU A 640 -4.91 -30.46 -7.41
C GLU A 640 -3.83 -29.65 -8.13
N LYS A 641 -3.82 -29.68 -9.44
CA LYS A 641 -2.79 -29.03 -10.25
C LYS A 641 -3.43 -28.12 -11.30
N ILE A 642 -2.67 -27.13 -11.75
CA ILE A 642 -3.09 -26.26 -12.85
C ILE A 642 -3.50 -27.06 -14.11
N THR A 643 -2.91 -28.25 -14.30
CA THR A 643 -3.22 -29.18 -15.40
C THR A 643 -4.59 -29.88 -15.24
N ASP A 644 -5.15 -29.92 -14.05
CA ASP A 644 -6.43 -30.55 -13.77
C ASP A 644 -7.61 -29.62 -14.09
N LEU A 645 -7.29 -28.32 -14.20
CA LEU A 645 -8.27 -27.31 -14.51
C LEU A 645 -8.70 -27.37 -15.97
N LYS A 646 -10.00 -27.32 -16.19
CA LYS A 646 -10.59 -27.23 -17.53
C LYS A 646 -11.45 -25.98 -17.62
N PRO A 647 -11.39 -25.25 -18.75
CA PRO A 647 -12.32 -24.15 -19.00
C PRO A 647 -13.77 -24.59 -18.77
N GLY A 648 -14.54 -23.76 -18.09
CA GLY A 648 -15.92 -24.06 -17.73
C GLY A 648 -16.13 -24.71 -16.35
N MET A 649 -15.09 -25.20 -15.67
CA MET A 649 -15.20 -25.71 -14.30
C MET A 649 -15.63 -24.60 -13.35
N THR A 650 -16.55 -24.94 -12.42
CA THR A 650 -16.96 -24.04 -11.34
C THR A 650 -16.37 -24.56 -10.03
N LEU A 651 -15.64 -23.68 -9.34
CA LEU A 651 -14.89 -23.98 -8.14
C LEU A 651 -15.25 -22.98 -7.03
N GLU A 652 -15.16 -23.40 -5.78
CA GLU A 652 -15.11 -22.48 -4.64
C GLU A 652 -13.66 -22.11 -4.36
N GLY A 653 -13.41 -20.85 -4.03
CA GLY A 653 -12.08 -20.38 -3.71
C GLY A 653 -12.12 -19.28 -2.66
N VAL A 654 -10.94 -18.95 -2.14
CA VAL A 654 -10.74 -17.87 -1.19
C VAL A 654 -9.97 -16.72 -1.85
N VAL A 655 -10.47 -15.52 -1.71
CA VAL A 655 -9.77 -14.33 -2.20
C VAL A 655 -8.50 -14.11 -1.37
N THR A 656 -7.35 -14.22 -2.00
CA THR A 656 -6.04 -14.04 -1.35
C THR A 656 -5.54 -12.60 -1.40
N ASN A 657 -5.89 -11.88 -2.47
CA ASN A 657 -5.46 -10.50 -2.68
C ASN A 657 -6.43 -9.78 -3.62
N VAL A 658 -6.67 -8.49 -3.37
CA VAL A 658 -7.50 -7.63 -4.23
C VAL A 658 -6.66 -6.47 -4.73
N ALA A 659 -6.54 -6.37 -6.05
CA ALA A 659 -5.87 -5.29 -6.77
C ALA A 659 -6.91 -4.49 -7.59
N ASN A 660 -6.53 -3.31 -8.07
CA ASN A 660 -7.45 -2.45 -8.84
C ASN A 660 -7.97 -3.07 -10.15
N PHE A 661 -7.20 -3.99 -10.71
CA PHE A 661 -7.56 -4.68 -11.95
C PHE A 661 -8.31 -6.00 -11.74
N GLY A 662 -8.50 -6.43 -10.49
CA GLY A 662 -9.21 -7.68 -10.17
C GLY A 662 -8.82 -8.30 -8.84
N ALA A 663 -9.33 -9.52 -8.59
CA ALA A 663 -9.06 -10.28 -7.39
C ALA A 663 -8.28 -11.56 -7.72
N PHE A 664 -7.30 -11.88 -6.88
CA PHE A 664 -6.62 -13.16 -6.88
C PHE A 664 -7.37 -14.12 -5.98
N VAL A 665 -7.61 -15.31 -6.48
CA VAL A 665 -8.42 -16.32 -5.80
C VAL A 665 -7.66 -17.65 -5.76
N ASP A 666 -7.41 -18.12 -4.56
CA ASP A 666 -6.94 -19.48 -4.34
C ASP A 666 -8.14 -20.44 -4.57
N ILE A 667 -8.07 -21.18 -5.65
CA ILE A 667 -9.06 -22.20 -6.03
C ILE A 667 -8.59 -23.60 -5.69
N GLY A 668 -7.56 -23.65 -4.87
CA GLY A 668 -7.00 -24.88 -4.45
C GLY A 668 -5.98 -25.50 -5.48
N VAL A 669 -5.39 -24.82 -6.47
CA VAL A 669 -4.25 -25.25 -7.35
C VAL A 669 -3.04 -24.40 -7.03
N HIS A 670 -1.85 -24.90 -6.82
CA HIS A 670 -0.63 -24.20 -6.31
C HIS A 670 -0.32 -22.82 -6.93
N GLN A 671 -1.30 -22.22 -7.57
CA GLN A 671 -1.26 -20.92 -8.25
C GLN A 671 -2.62 -20.22 -8.12
N ASP A 672 -2.63 -19.01 -7.62
CA ASP A 672 -3.83 -18.18 -7.58
C ASP A 672 -4.34 -17.88 -8.99
N GLY A 673 -5.64 -17.98 -9.17
CA GLY A 673 -6.31 -17.54 -10.39
C GLY A 673 -6.70 -16.06 -10.29
N LEU A 674 -6.72 -15.36 -11.42
CA LEU A 674 -7.13 -13.95 -11.50
C LEU A 674 -8.58 -13.86 -11.99
N VAL A 675 -9.44 -13.24 -11.18
CA VAL A 675 -10.74 -12.70 -11.62
C VAL A 675 -10.52 -11.25 -12.00
N HIS A 676 -10.45 -10.96 -13.30
CA HIS A 676 -10.30 -9.58 -13.78
C HIS A 676 -11.54 -8.75 -13.39
N ILE A 677 -11.37 -7.44 -13.19
CA ILE A 677 -12.45 -6.53 -12.76
C ILE A 677 -13.71 -6.63 -13.64
N SER A 678 -13.56 -6.87 -14.94
CA SER A 678 -14.69 -7.09 -15.85
C SER A 678 -15.44 -8.39 -15.63
N HIS A 679 -14.89 -9.33 -14.85
CA HIS A 679 -15.45 -10.65 -14.56
C HIS A 679 -15.87 -10.86 -13.10
N LEU A 680 -15.82 -9.80 -12.27
CA LEU A 680 -16.21 -9.87 -10.85
C LEU A 680 -17.72 -9.90 -10.64
N ALA A 681 -18.48 -9.18 -11.45
CA ALA A 681 -19.94 -9.11 -11.34
C ALA A 681 -20.60 -8.87 -12.71
N ASP A 682 -21.91 -9.12 -12.78
CA ASP A 682 -22.70 -8.87 -13.99
C ASP A 682 -23.01 -7.38 -14.24
N ARG A 683 -22.63 -6.51 -13.30
CA ARG A 683 -22.69 -5.04 -13.39
C ARG A 683 -21.31 -4.45 -13.61
N PHE A 684 -21.26 -3.20 -14.08
CA PHE A 684 -20.00 -2.46 -14.12
C PHE A 684 -19.45 -2.25 -12.68
N VAL A 685 -18.21 -2.65 -12.46
CA VAL A 685 -17.49 -2.53 -11.19
C VAL A 685 -16.38 -1.50 -11.41
N LYS A 686 -16.36 -0.46 -10.59
CA LYS A 686 -15.32 0.58 -10.63
C LYS A 686 -14.12 0.19 -9.77
N ASP A 687 -14.37 -0.40 -8.62
CA ASP A 687 -13.35 -0.91 -7.68
C ASP A 687 -13.69 -2.36 -7.32
N PRO A 688 -12.80 -3.32 -7.54
CA PRO A 688 -12.99 -4.73 -7.15
C PRO A 688 -13.42 -4.92 -5.69
N ARG A 689 -13.02 -4.02 -4.79
CA ARG A 689 -13.33 -4.05 -3.36
C ARG A 689 -14.80 -3.78 -3.02
N GLU A 690 -15.57 -3.23 -3.98
CA GLU A 690 -17.03 -3.13 -3.85
C GLU A 690 -17.74 -4.49 -3.95
N VAL A 691 -17.04 -5.51 -4.46
CA VAL A 691 -17.60 -6.83 -4.73
C VAL A 691 -16.98 -7.89 -3.85
N VAL A 692 -15.65 -7.86 -3.64
CA VAL A 692 -14.91 -8.87 -2.88
C VAL A 692 -13.84 -8.25 -1.99
N LYS A 693 -13.51 -8.95 -0.88
CA LYS A 693 -12.44 -8.62 0.07
C LYS A 693 -11.49 -9.80 0.22
N THR A 694 -10.28 -9.54 0.67
CA THR A 694 -9.32 -10.59 1.04
C THR A 694 -9.91 -11.46 2.15
N GLY A 695 -9.87 -12.78 1.96
CA GLY A 695 -10.50 -13.76 2.84
C GLY A 695 -11.94 -14.13 2.48
N ASP A 696 -12.58 -13.44 1.54
CA ASP A 696 -13.93 -13.79 1.08
C ASP A 696 -13.93 -15.14 0.35
N MET A 697 -15.00 -15.88 0.59
CA MET A 697 -15.31 -17.10 -0.12
C MET A 697 -16.11 -16.78 -1.36
N VAL A 698 -15.60 -17.19 -2.52
CA VAL A 698 -16.22 -16.89 -3.81
C VAL A 698 -16.38 -18.14 -4.66
N ARG A 699 -17.44 -18.17 -5.45
CA ARG A 699 -17.62 -19.20 -6.47
C ARG A 699 -17.13 -18.64 -7.80
N VAL A 700 -16.17 -19.31 -8.42
CA VAL A 700 -15.53 -18.89 -9.65
C VAL A 700 -15.63 -19.94 -10.74
N LYS A 701 -15.73 -19.49 -11.99
CA LYS A 701 -15.69 -20.32 -13.19
C LYS A 701 -14.34 -20.13 -13.89
N VAL A 702 -13.68 -21.23 -14.23
CA VAL A 702 -12.43 -21.21 -15.00
C VAL A 702 -12.73 -20.78 -16.43
N LEU A 703 -12.08 -19.70 -16.89
CA LEU A 703 -12.19 -19.19 -18.26
C LEU A 703 -11.09 -19.75 -19.14
N GLU A 704 -9.85 -19.63 -18.69
CA GLU A 704 -8.66 -20.00 -19.45
C GLU A 704 -7.56 -20.47 -18.49
N VAL A 705 -6.76 -21.42 -18.96
CA VAL A 705 -5.60 -21.94 -18.21
C VAL A 705 -4.38 -21.92 -19.13
N ASP A 706 -3.40 -21.08 -18.82
CA ASP A 706 -2.09 -21.06 -19.48
C ASP A 706 -1.04 -21.74 -18.62
N VAL A 707 -0.84 -23.02 -18.86
CA VAL A 707 0.10 -23.85 -18.09
C VAL A 707 1.55 -23.40 -18.28
N ALA A 708 1.90 -22.86 -19.47
CA ALA A 708 3.27 -22.42 -19.75
C ALA A 708 3.65 -21.15 -18.99
N ARG A 709 2.67 -20.25 -18.78
CA ARG A 709 2.84 -19.00 -18.03
C ARG A 709 2.38 -19.11 -16.59
N GLN A 710 1.86 -20.25 -16.17
CA GLN A 710 1.23 -20.45 -14.86
C GLN A 710 0.14 -19.40 -14.55
N ARG A 711 -0.71 -19.10 -15.53
CA ARG A 711 -1.81 -18.15 -15.39
C ARG A 711 -3.15 -18.84 -15.49
N ILE A 712 -4.08 -18.46 -14.60
CA ILE A 712 -5.46 -18.97 -14.57
C ILE A 712 -6.39 -17.77 -14.61
N ALA A 713 -7.23 -17.68 -15.62
CA ALA A 713 -8.26 -16.67 -15.71
C ALA A 713 -9.59 -17.23 -15.19
N LEU A 714 -10.22 -16.47 -14.29
CA LEU A 714 -11.43 -16.84 -13.58
C LEU A 714 -12.55 -15.81 -13.80
N SER A 715 -13.80 -16.23 -13.58
CA SER A 715 -14.97 -15.35 -13.59
C SER A 715 -15.93 -15.68 -12.47
N MET A 716 -16.50 -14.66 -11.84
CA MET A 716 -17.58 -14.77 -10.86
C MET A 716 -18.96 -14.55 -11.49
N LYS A 717 -19.03 -14.21 -12.77
CA LYS A 717 -20.29 -14.03 -13.51
C LYS A 717 -21.02 -15.35 -13.68
N LYS A 718 -22.36 -15.30 -13.60
CA LYS A 718 -23.22 -16.48 -13.78
C LYS A 718 -23.17 -17.04 -15.19
N GLU A 719 -23.05 -16.17 -16.21
CA GLU A 719 -22.88 -16.53 -17.62
C GLU A 719 -21.56 -15.90 -18.11
N ALA A 720 -20.47 -16.66 -18.02
CA ALA A 720 -19.18 -16.23 -18.54
C ALA A 720 -18.97 -16.83 -19.95
N GLU A 721 -18.94 -15.98 -20.96
CA GLU A 721 -18.43 -16.36 -22.28
C GLU A 721 -16.93 -16.66 -22.20
N PRO A 722 -16.39 -17.63 -22.97
CA PRO A 722 -14.96 -17.87 -23.05
C PRO A 722 -14.28 -16.59 -23.62
N ALA A 723 -13.17 -16.20 -23.01
CA ALA A 723 -12.43 -14.98 -23.35
C ALA A 723 -12.13 -14.92 -24.85
N ALA A 724 -12.67 -13.90 -25.52
CA ALA A 724 -12.28 -13.55 -26.87
C ALA A 724 -10.79 -13.15 -26.85
N ARG A 725 -9.97 -13.79 -27.66
CA ARG A 725 -8.57 -13.40 -27.86
C ARG A 725 -8.52 -11.94 -28.27
N ASP A 726 -7.90 -11.10 -27.48
CA ASP A 726 -7.61 -9.71 -27.86
C ASP A 726 -6.74 -9.73 -29.12
N GLY A 727 -7.41 -9.56 -30.24
CA GLY A 727 -6.81 -9.43 -31.56
C GLY A 727 -6.23 -8.03 -31.73
N LYS A 728 -5.02 -7.95 -32.21
CA LYS A 728 -4.41 -6.74 -32.78
C LYS A 728 -5.40 -6.03 -33.74
N PRO A 729 -5.39 -4.71 -33.78
CA PRO A 729 -6.24 -4.00 -34.74
C PRO A 729 -5.80 -4.31 -36.19
N ALA A 730 -6.78 -4.70 -36.99
CA ALA A 730 -6.62 -5.00 -38.40
C ALA A 730 -6.40 -3.72 -39.22
N ALA A 731 -5.31 -3.66 -39.94
CA ALA A 731 -5.14 -2.75 -41.08
C ALA A 731 -5.45 -3.50 -42.39
N GLY A 732 -6.40 -2.95 -43.12
CA GLY A 732 -6.56 -2.91 -44.56
C GLY A 732 -6.46 -4.20 -45.40
N ALA A 733 -7.59 -4.53 -45.99
CA ALA A 733 -7.75 -5.57 -46.99
C ALA A 733 -7.00 -5.28 -48.31
N SER A 734 -6.38 -6.31 -48.91
CA SER A 734 -6.41 -6.51 -50.34
C SER A 734 -6.22 -7.99 -50.71
N ARG A 735 -6.98 -8.38 -51.74
CA ARG A 735 -7.19 -9.72 -52.29
C ARG A 735 -5.95 -10.32 -52.96
N GLY A 736 -5.84 -11.64 -52.93
CA GLY A 736 -5.20 -12.37 -54.03
C GLY A 736 -4.67 -13.75 -53.71
N SER A 737 -5.47 -14.78 -54.06
CA SER A 737 -5.11 -16.10 -54.62
C SER A 737 -4.10 -17.07 -53.96
N ASN A 738 -4.63 -18.25 -53.66
CA ASN A 738 -4.04 -19.57 -53.45
C ASN A 738 -3.30 -20.13 -54.73
N PRO A 739 -2.70 -21.35 -54.75
CA PRO A 739 -2.06 -22.22 -53.74
C PRO A 739 -0.72 -22.85 -54.24
N LYS A 740 0.02 -23.60 -53.38
CA LYS A 740 0.53 -24.95 -53.64
C LYS A 740 1.61 -25.45 -52.62
N GLU A 741 1.34 -26.64 -52.21
CA GLU A 741 2.14 -27.75 -51.68
C GLU A 741 3.69 -27.70 -51.71
N GLY A 742 4.28 -28.32 -50.67
CA GLY A 742 5.67 -28.77 -50.65
C GLY A 742 6.12 -29.37 -49.30
N GLU A 743 6.01 -30.69 -49.19
CA GLU A 743 6.58 -31.55 -48.13
C GLU A 743 8.10 -31.48 -47.97
N ARG A 744 8.57 -31.75 -46.75
CA ARG A 744 9.67 -32.63 -46.30
C ARG A 744 10.24 -32.08 -44.99
N GLY A 745 10.16 -32.74 -43.87
CA GLY A 745 10.87 -33.98 -43.50
C GLY A 745 12.19 -33.65 -42.80
N GLY A 746 12.23 -33.77 -41.42
CA GLY A 746 13.51 -33.59 -40.72
C GLY A 746 13.41 -33.70 -39.17
N ARG A 747 13.54 -34.92 -38.69
CA ARG A 747 14.20 -35.45 -37.47
C ARG A 747 14.13 -34.66 -36.15
N ARG A 748 13.42 -35.23 -35.20
CA ARG A 748 13.43 -34.93 -33.76
C ARG A 748 14.74 -35.39 -33.12
N GLU A 749 15.43 -34.50 -32.43
CA GLU A 749 16.34 -34.83 -31.34
C GLU A 749 15.71 -34.52 -30.01
N ARG A 750 15.73 -35.55 -29.13
CA ARG A 750 15.27 -35.52 -27.73
C ARG A 750 16.29 -34.72 -26.93
N ARG A 751 15.87 -33.66 -26.25
CA ARG A 751 16.60 -33.03 -25.14
C ARG A 751 15.89 -33.28 -23.82
N GLU A 752 16.69 -33.71 -22.84
CA GLU A 752 16.31 -33.96 -21.46
C GLU A 752 15.88 -32.68 -20.72
N PRO A 753 15.03 -32.77 -19.69
CA PRO A 753 14.52 -31.63 -18.95
C PRO A 753 15.55 -31.11 -17.94
N GLN A 754 15.84 -29.81 -17.97
CA GLN A 754 16.59 -29.11 -16.93
C GLN A 754 15.67 -28.71 -15.77
N PRO A 755 16.19 -28.54 -14.52
CA PRO A 755 15.38 -28.39 -13.30
C PRO A 755 14.75 -27.02 -13.16
N GLN A 756 13.57 -27.02 -12.61
CA GLN A 756 12.71 -25.86 -12.32
C GLN A 756 13.39 -24.87 -11.35
N VAL A 757 13.30 -23.59 -11.66
CA VAL A 757 13.70 -22.47 -10.82
C VAL A 757 12.61 -22.19 -9.78
N GLN A 758 13.03 -22.19 -8.52
CA GLN A 758 12.20 -21.89 -7.35
C GLN A 758 11.83 -20.40 -7.31
N GLY A 759 10.65 -20.07 -6.75
CA GLY A 759 10.07 -18.75 -6.69
C GLY A 759 10.91 -17.70 -5.95
N ALA A 760 10.57 -16.43 -6.16
CA ALA A 760 11.29 -15.22 -5.72
C ALA A 760 11.66 -15.16 -4.22
N MET A 761 11.01 -15.94 -3.36
CA MET A 761 11.35 -16.05 -1.92
C MET A 761 12.61 -16.89 -1.66
N ALA A 762 12.90 -17.89 -2.48
CA ALA A 762 14.11 -18.71 -2.33
C ALA A 762 15.38 -17.94 -2.68
N GLU A 763 15.31 -16.99 -3.61
CA GLU A 763 16.45 -16.11 -3.95
C GLU A 763 16.75 -15.06 -2.88
N ALA A 764 15.73 -14.53 -2.20
CA ALA A 764 15.90 -13.58 -1.10
C ALA A 764 16.65 -14.23 0.08
N PHE A 765 16.34 -15.50 0.40
CA PHE A 765 17.01 -16.24 1.47
C PHE A 765 18.47 -16.59 1.13
N ALA A 766 18.78 -16.89 -0.13
CA ALA A 766 20.15 -17.19 -0.55
C ALA A 766 21.09 -15.98 -0.46
N ARG A 767 20.59 -14.76 -0.49
CA ARG A 767 21.38 -13.52 -0.32
C ARG A 767 21.70 -13.18 1.13
N VAL A 768 20.84 -13.58 2.07
CA VAL A 768 21.05 -13.30 3.52
C VAL A 768 22.06 -14.28 4.14
N LEU A 769 22.19 -15.49 3.60
CA LEU A 769 23.13 -16.51 4.09
C LEU A 769 24.55 -16.39 3.52
N LYS A 770 24.82 -15.43 2.63
CA LYS A 770 26.15 -15.15 2.05
C LYS A 770 26.81 -13.86 2.55
N LYS A 771 26.33 -13.29 3.63
CA LYS A 771 27.03 -12.22 4.36
C LYS A 771 27.38 -12.65 5.76
#